data_ed82f77deaee8eab93d0c94ead36e7fb
#
_entry.id   ed82f77deaee8eab93d0c94ead36e7fb
#
_cell.length_a   1.000
_cell.length_b   1.000
_cell.length_c   1.000
_cell.angle_alpha   90.00
_cell.angle_beta   90.00
_cell.angle_gamma   90.00
#
_symmetry.space_group_name_H-M   'P 1'
#
loop_
_entity.id
_entity.type
_entity.pdbx_description
1 polymer ?
#
loop_
_entity_poly.entity_id
_entity_poly.type
_entity_poly.pdbx_seq_one_letter_code
_entity_poly.pdbx_strand_id
1 'polypeptide(L)'
;MVKAPKFKASPRDGNLQAIIELHQSGKLLRAEKEYKRYLAIHPDDADALMTFGVLRAQQGQHVAALALLSRAAELRPAAPAIQYNKGRALLELTRYEEAASCLARALELAPNRAEVHNNFANALRALGRLDEAVHHYREAIRIEPRHAEAYFNLGVLLYDRDEVGAAADVLSAAAPLRPDDAEVHYFLGQALFRSGHPDEAISSFERTLAIDRDHAGARSRIVYAKRQACKWDDIEVTEAELVRLIGHRGQGRPQNQTRAAPFAAIAVTGDPAVLLSCARSNAHLMTDRVKPMSISPGERRGRDRIRLAYVAGDYRAHATSYLIAGLIEGHDRAKFDVCGISFSPDDKSAMRRRMIGAFDRFVEVAHLKPHGIAKLMREMEIDIAIDLIGYNQLQRMEIFAWRPAPIQVNFLGFPGTSGAAFMDYIIADRHVIPGDQDAFFSEKVVRLPRCYQANDRQRTVASETPSRADCGLPHEGLVLCCFNNTYKITPSVFSIWMRLLAAVPGSVLWLLDDNASATANLRSEARRRGVDPARLVFAPRIPAEEHLARHAHADLFLDTLPYNAHTTASDALWTGVPVITCMGESFASRVAASLLHAVDLPELITTSLEAYEALALELARSPERLGVLRARLRENRLTCALFDTDAFRRHIESAYVGMWSTWQTGKLPSAFNVEVK
;
A
#
# COMPACT_ATOMS: atom_id res chain seq x y z
N MET A 1 27.54 2.24 -19.24
CA MET A 1 28.96 1.81 -19.42
C MET A 1 29.84 2.79 -18.66
N VAL A 2 30.36 2.42 -17.50
CA VAL A 2 31.24 3.26 -16.67
C VAL A 2 32.61 3.27 -17.33
N LYS A 3 33.07 4.45 -17.76
CA LYS A 3 34.43 4.64 -18.32
C LYS A 3 35.45 4.44 -17.21
N ALA A 4 36.42 3.58 -17.42
CA ALA A 4 37.58 3.43 -16.56
C ALA A 4 38.35 4.78 -16.46
N PRO A 5 38.89 5.14 -15.29
CA PRO A 5 39.59 6.42 -15.09
C PRO A 5 40.85 6.52 -15.96
N LYS A 6 41.06 7.71 -16.56
CA LYS A 6 42.31 8.00 -17.28
C LYS A 6 43.43 8.27 -16.28
N PHE A 7 44.42 7.39 -16.22
CA PHE A 7 45.63 7.56 -15.44
C PHE A 7 46.80 8.04 -16.28
N LYS A 8 47.59 8.96 -15.74
CA LYS A 8 48.91 9.34 -16.33
C LYS A 8 49.93 8.27 -15.95
N ALA A 9 50.51 7.59 -16.91
CA ALA A 9 51.46 6.52 -16.75
C ALA A 9 52.84 7.00 -16.26
N SER A 10 53.44 6.23 -15.37
CA SER A 10 54.87 6.27 -15.02
C SER A 10 55.66 5.28 -15.91
N PRO A 11 56.97 5.47 -16.19
CA PRO A 11 57.68 4.77 -17.26
C PRO A 11 57.96 3.27 -17.02
N ARG A 12 57.37 2.62 -16.00
CA ARG A 12 57.61 1.18 -15.69
C ARG A 12 56.68 0.19 -16.37
N ASP A 13 55.68 0.64 -17.20
CA ASP A 13 54.47 -0.17 -17.30
C ASP A 13 53.95 -0.42 -18.71
N GLY A 14 54.72 -0.55 -19.72
CA GLY A 14 54.25 -0.92 -21.08
C GLY A 14 53.37 -2.20 -21.11
N ASN A 15 53.56 -3.12 -20.17
CA ASN A 15 52.80 -4.34 -20.09
C ASN A 15 51.46 -4.20 -19.35
N LEU A 16 51.37 -3.44 -18.22
CA LEU A 16 50.14 -3.22 -17.50
C LEU A 16 49.17 -2.32 -18.28
N GLN A 17 49.70 -1.28 -18.95
CA GLN A 17 48.87 -0.38 -19.79
C GLN A 17 48.21 -1.16 -20.93
N ALA A 18 48.87 -2.07 -21.58
CA ALA A 18 48.31 -2.92 -22.63
C ALA A 18 47.18 -3.83 -22.07
N ILE A 19 47.32 -4.33 -20.85
CA ILE A 19 46.26 -5.12 -20.17
C ILE A 19 45.03 -4.23 -19.85
N ILE A 20 45.26 -3.00 -19.39
CA ILE A 20 44.19 -2.02 -19.12
C ILE A 20 43.46 -1.69 -20.43
N GLU A 21 44.15 -1.52 -21.53
CA GLU A 21 43.53 -1.29 -22.86
C GLU A 21 42.69 -2.49 -23.33
N LEU A 22 43.13 -3.73 -23.11
CA LEU A 22 42.32 -4.92 -23.35
C LEU A 22 41.03 -4.89 -22.49
N HIS A 23 41.15 -4.52 -21.22
CA HIS A 23 40.04 -4.41 -20.30
C HIS A 23 39.03 -3.32 -20.79
N GLN A 24 39.55 -2.14 -21.13
CA GLN A 24 38.73 -1.02 -21.62
C GLN A 24 38.07 -1.30 -22.98
N SER A 25 38.67 -2.12 -23.82
CA SER A 25 38.11 -2.58 -25.09
C SER A 25 37.07 -3.70 -24.95
N GLY A 26 36.70 -4.10 -23.71
CA GLY A 26 35.70 -5.13 -23.45
C GLY A 26 36.18 -6.57 -23.64
N LYS A 27 37.48 -6.80 -23.91
CA LYS A 27 38.06 -8.15 -24.05
C LYS A 27 38.35 -8.77 -22.69
N LEU A 28 37.29 -8.87 -21.82
CA LEU A 28 37.43 -9.18 -20.40
C LEU A 28 38.15 -10.52 -20.11
N LEU A 29 37.82 -11.59 -20.81
CA LEU A 29 38.47 -12.88 -20.61
C LEU A 29 39.97 -12.86 -20.92
N ARG A 30 40.37 -12.12 -21.96
CA ARG A 30 41.78 -11.97 -22.33
C ARG A 30 42.51 -11.08 -21.32
N ALA A 31 41.88 -9.95 -20.92
CA ALA A 31 42.45 -9.09 -19.90
C ALA A 31 42.64 -9.84 -18.57
N GLU A 32 41.68 -10.67 -18.15
CA GLU A 32 41.78 -11.52 -16.96
C GLU A 32 43.01 -12.44 -16.99
N LYS A 33 43.23 -13.12 -18.13
CA LYS A 33 44.37 -14.01 -18.29
C LYS A 33 45.69 -13.26 -18.16
N GLU A 34 45.78 -12.08 -18.76
CA GLU A 34 46.98 -11.28 -18.71
C GLU A 34 47.19 -10.63 -17.34
N TYR A 35 46.13 -10.18 -16.63
CA TYR A 35 46.25 -9.74 -15.22
C TYR A 35 46.79 -10.84 -14.31
N LYS A 36 46.32 -12.09 -14.47
CA LYS A 36 46.84 -13.22 -13.67
C LYS A 36 48.31 -13.48 -13.95
N ARG A 37 48.75 -13.40 -15.20
CA ARG A 37 50.17 -13.57 -15.58
C ARG A 37 51.03 -12.44 -15.04
N TYR A 38 50.52 -11.20 -15.14
CA TYR A 38 51.25 -10.04 -14.67
C TYR A 38 51.43 -10.06 -13.13
N LEU A 39 50.35 -10.36 -12.41
CA LEU A 39 50.40 -10.45 -10.93
C LEU A 39 51.16 -11.67 -10.42
N ALA A 40 51.38 -12.71 -11.22
CA ALA A 40 52.27 -13.80 -10.85
C ALA A 40 53.75 -13.36 -10.82
N ILE A 41 54.11 -12.33 -11.60
CA ILE A 41 55.44 -11.73 -11.63
C ILE A 41 55.55 -10.54 -10.70
N HIS A 42 54.43 -9.78 -10.58
CA HIS A 42 54.34 -8.51 -9.80
C HIS A 42 53.22 -8.60 -8.76
N PRO A 43 53.31 -9.44 -7.72
CA PRO A 43 52.20 -9.74 -6.80
C PRO A 43 51.76 -8.54 -5.94
N ASP A 44 52.61 -7.56 -5.75
CA ASP A 44 52.37 -6.36 -4.91
C ASP A 44 52.20 -5.07 -5.73
N ASP A 45 51.86 -5.22 -7.02
CA ASP A 45 51.47 -4.05 -7.83
C ASP A 45 50.03 -3.64 -7.53
N ALA A 46 49.89 -2.56 -6.75
CA ALA A 46 48.61 -2.08 -6.28
C ALA A 46 47.68 -1.61 -7.43
N ASP A 47 48.22 -1.10 -8.53
CA ASP A 47 47.43 -0.65 -9.69
C ASP A 47 46.90 -1.84 -10.48
N ALA A 48 47.72 -2.87 -10.64
CA ALA A 48 47.29 -4.13 -11.27
C ALA A 48 46.23 -4.85 -10.45
N LEU A 49 46.43 -4.92 -9.12
CA LEU A 49 45.45 -5.49 -8.18
C LEU A 49 44.11 -4.72 -8.24
N MET A 50 44.15 -3.37 -8.20
CA MET A 50 42.97 -2.52 -8.30
C MET A 50 42.23 -2.73 -9.60
N THR A 51 42.92 -2.65 -10.74
CA THR A 51 42.29 -2.75 -12.05
C THR A 51 41.76 -4.17 -12.32
N PHE A 52 42.43 -5.20 -11.85
CA PHE A 52 41.91 -6.57 -11.87
C PHE A 52 40.70 -6.75 -10.93
N GLY A 53 40.72 -6.11 -9.75
CA GLY A 53 39.56 -6.06 -8.85
C GLY A 53 38.35 -5.42 -9.50
N VAL A 54 38.52 -4.32 -10.26
CA VAL A 54 37.45 -3.67 -11.03
C VAL A 54 36.90 -4.61 -12.11
N LEU A 55 37.78 -5.34 -12.84
CA LEU A 55 37.35 -6.33 -13.82
C LEU A 55 36.51 -7.45 -13.17
N ARG A 56 36.95 -7.97 -12.02
CA ARG A 56 36.17 -8.97 -11.26
C ARG A 56 34.80 -8.45 -10.82
N ALA A 57 34.73 -7.20 -10.36
CA ALA A 57 33.45 -6.58 -10.01
C ALA A 57 32.52 -6.45 -11.24
N GLN A 58 33.04 -6.09 -12.41
CA GLN A 58 32.29 -6.05 -13.67
C GLN A 58 31.76 -7.42 -14.11
N GLN A 59 32.46 -8.50 -13.73
CA GLN A 59 32.02 -9.88 -13.97
C GLN A 59 31.03 -10.40 -12.91
N GLY A 60 30.59 -9.55 -11.94
CA GLY A 60 29.71 -9.96 -10.85
C GLY A 60 30.42 -10.73 -9.72
N GLN A 61 31.75 -10.86 -9.78
CA GLN A 61 32.56 -11.63 -8.81
C GLN A 61 33.02 -10.74 -7.65
N HIS A 62 32.05 -10.18 -6.92
CA HIS A 62 32.30 -9.14 -5.91
C HIS A 62 33.18 -9.59 -4.74
N VAL A 63 33.11 -10.88 -4.33
CA VAL A 63 34.00 -11.44 -3.29
C VAL A 63 35.46 -11.46 -3.76
N ALA A 64 35.70 -11.92 -4.98
CA ALA A 64 37.05 -11.93 -5.56
C ALA A 64 37.59 -10.52 -5.80
N ALA A 65 36.71 -9.59 -6.23
CA ALA A 65 37.03 -8.18 -6.37
C ALA A 65 37.46 -7.58 -5.04
N LEU A 66 36.71 -7.84 -3.97
CA LEU A 66 37.02 -7.33 -2.62
C LEU A 66 38.37 -7.83 -2.12
N ALA A 67 38.71 -9.09 -2.35
CA ALA A 67 40.03 -9.63 -1.95
C ALA A 67 41.20 -8.89 -2.62
N LEU A 68 41.10 -8.68 -3.95
CA LEU A 68 42.12 -7.94 -4.71
C LEU A 68 42.20 -6.46 -4.29
N LEU A 69 41.06 -5.81 -4.12
CA LEU A 69 40.99 -4.40 -3.70
C LEU A 69 41.46 -4.21 -2.26
N SER A 70 41.22 -5.18 -1.38
CA SER A 70 41.76 -5.12 0.01
C SER A 70 43.26 -5.22 0.02
N ARG A 71 43.84 -6.12 -0.77
CA ARG A 71 45.32 -6.21 -0.90
C ARG A 71 45.91 -4.94 -1.52
N ALA A 72 45.24 -4.36 -2.54
CA ALA A 72 45.68 -3.07 -3.09
C ALA A 72 45.63 -1.94 -2.04
N ALA A 73 44.58 -1.92 -1.18
CA ALA A 73 44.46 -0.93 -0.12
C ALA A 73 45.49 -1.07 1.02
N GLU A 74 45.94 -2.29 1.33
CA GLU A 74 47.07 -2.55 2.25
C GLU A 74 48.35 -1.97 1.71
N LEU A 75 48.60 -2.13 0.41
CA LEU A 75 49.82 -1.65 -0.25
C LEU A 75 49.80 -0.12 -0.44
N ARG A 76 48.64 0.47 -0.72
CA ARG A 76 48.48 1.91 -0.90
C ARG A 76 47.23 2.46 -0.22
N PRO A 77 47.25 2.62 1.12
CA PRO A 77 46.09 3.04 1.92
C PRO A 77 45.62 4.48 1.62
N ALA A 78 46.52 5.32 1.11
CA ALA A 78 46.24 6.72 0.75
C ALA A 78 45.84 6.92 -0.72
N ALA A 79 45.46 5.86 -1.46
CA ALA A 79 44.99 5.96 -2.84
C ALA A 79 43.47 6.08 -2.89
N PRO A 80 42.90 7.25 -3.25
CA PRO A 80 41.44 7.46 -3.21
C PRO A 80 40.69 6.52 -4.16
N ALA A 81 41.26 6.18 -5.31
CA ALA A 81 40.66 5.28 -6.28
C ALA A 81 40.54 3.84 -5.75
N ILE A 82 41.49 3.38 -4.97
CA ILE A 82 41.47 2.04 -4.37
C ILE A 82 40.39 1.99 -3.29
N GLN A 83 40.34 2.99 -2.40
CA GLN A 83 39.32 3.08 -1.35
C GLN A 83 37.90 3.17 -1.97
N TYR A 84 37.71 3.94 -3.01
CA TYR A 84 36.45 4.04 -3.75
C TYR A 84 36.00 2.70 -4.32
N ASN A 85 36.88 2.01 -5.07
CA ASN A 85 36.51 0.73 -5.69
C ASN A 85 36.27 -0.36 -4.64
N LYS A 86 37.02 -0.37 -3.53
CA LYS A 86 36.77 -1.25 -2.39
C LYS A 86 35.40 -0.97 -1.78
N GLY A 87 35.06 0.32 -1.54
CA GLY A 87 33.76 0.73 -1.05
C GLY A 87 32.61 0.28 -1.95
N ARG A 88 32.75 0.41 -3.28
CA ARG A 88 31.79 -0.10 -4.25
C ARG A 88 31.60 -1.61 -4.18
N ALA A 89 32.69 -2.38 -4.13
CA ALA A 89 32.60 -3.84 -4.00
C ALA A 89 31.89 -4.27 -2.70
N LEU A 90 32.08 -3.52 -1.61
CA LEU A 90 31.41 -3.73 -0.34
C LEU A 90 29.92 -3.38 -0.38
N LEU A 91 29.51 -2.34 -1.13
CA LEU A 91 28.10 -2.01 -1.39
C LEU A 91 27.38 -3.18 -2.06
N GLU A 92 27.96 -3.76 -3.12
CA GLU A 92 27.39 -4.91 -3.82
C GLU A 92 27.28 -6.17 -2.93
N LEU A 93 28.18 -6.29 -1.95
CA LEU A 93 28.13 -7.35 -0.94
C LEU A 93 27.26 -7.00 0.28
N THR A 94 26.53 -5.87 0.24
CA THR A 94 25.66 -5.38 1.34
C THR A 94 26.39 -5.16 2.68
N ARG A 95 27.73 -4.97 2.65
CA ARG A 95 28.59 -4.67 3.81
C ARG A 95 28.68 -3.16 4.01
N TYR A 96 27.55 -2.56 4.41
CA TYR A 96 27.34 -1.12 4.34
C TYR A 96 28.24 -0.30 5.28
N GLU A 97 28.51 -0.76 6.50
CA GLU A 97 29.39 -0.09 7.45
C GLU A 97 30.82 0.01 6.92
N GLU A 98 31.33 -1.08 6.36
CA GLU A 98 32.67 -1.12 5.80
C GLU A 98 32.76 -0.31 4.49
N ALA A 99 31.70 -0.35 3.68
CA ALA A 99 31.57 0.48 2.50
C ALA A 99 31.62 1.98 2.86
N ALA A 100 30.85 2.39 3.86
CA ALA A 100 30.83 3.77 4.33
C ALA A 100 32.21 4.22 4.82
N SER A 101 32.92 3.38 5.58
CA SER A 101 34.28 3.67 6.04
C SER A 101 35.27 3.88 4.90
N CYS A 102 35.26 2.99 3.88
CA CYS A 102 36.13 3.12 2.72
C CYS A 102 35.80 4.37 1.87
N LEU A 103 34.51 4.66 1.68
CA LEU A 103 34.05 5.81 0.87
C LEU A 103 34.31 7.14 1.61
N ALA A 104 34.14 7.19 2.93
CA ALA A 104 34.54 8.34 3.73
C ALA A 104 36.06 8.61 3.59
N ARG A 105 36.88 7.54 3.67
CA ARG A 105 38.32 7.68 3.47
C ARG A 105 38.68 8.16 2.04
N ALA A 106 37.93 7.70 1.03
CA ALA A 106 38.10 8.17 -0.34
C ALA A 106 37.80 9.67 -0.47
N LEU A 107 36.76 10.18 0.24
CA LEU A 107 36.39 11.61 0.27
C LEU A 107 37.41 12.47 1.04
N GLU A 108 37.96 11.97 2.16
CA GLU A 108 39.07 12.67 2.87
C GLU A 108 40.26 12.89 1.95
N LEU A 109 40.58 11.91 1.11
CA LEU A 109 41.71 11.95 0.17
C LEU A 109 41.42 12.74 -1.10
N ALA A 110 40.14 12.80 -1.53
CA ALA A 110 39.69 13.45 -2.76
C ALA A 110 38.26 13.97 -2.62
N PRO A 111 38.06 15.14 -1.96
CA PRO A 111 36.71 15.63 -1.58
C PRO A 111 35.81 16.03 -2.74
N ASN A 112 36.33 16.36 -3.90
CA ASN A 112 35.56 16.84 -5.03
C ASN A 112 35.30 15.74 -6.09
N ARG A 113 34.70 14.63 -5.66
CA ARG A 113 34.38 13.47 -6.52
C ARG A 113 32.92 13.12 -6.39
N ALA A 114 32.10 13.53 -7.39
CA ALA A 114 30.65 13.34 -7.38
C ALA A 114 30.25 11.87 -7.21
N GLU A 115 30.91 10.96 -7.93
CA GLU A 115 30.63 9.51 -7.84
C GLU A 115 30.90 8.92 -6.45
N VAL A 116 31.91 9.47 -5.73
CA VAL A 116 32.21 9.01 -4.35
C VAL A 116 31.15 9.49 -3.39
N HIS A 117 30.74 10.75 -3.51
CA HIS A 117 29.61 11.29 -2.73
C HIS A 117 28.33 10.49 -2.95
N ASN A 118 27.95 10.20 -4.21
CA ASN A 118 26.76 9.39 -4.53
C ASN A 118 26.81 7.99 -3.90
N ASN A 119 27.95 7.29 -4.02
CA ASN A 119 28.07 5.94 -3.46
C ASN A 119 28.17 5.96 -1.91
N PHE A 120 28.76 6.98 -1.32
CA PHE A 120 28.74 7.15 0.13
C PHE A 120 27.33 7.41 0.64
N ALA A 121 26.56 8.23 -0.05
CA ALA A 121 25.14 8.44 0.23
C ALA A 121 24.33 7.13 0.12
N ASN A 122 24.62 6.27 -0.87
CA ASN A 122 23.99 4.94 -0.98
C ASN A 122 24.28 4.07 0.27
N ALA A 123 25.53 4.06 0.76
CA ALA A 123 25.89 3.35 1.99
C ALA A 123 25.16 3.92 3.21
N LEU A 124 25.17 5.25 3.37
CA LEU A 124 24.50 5.95 4.47
C LEU A 124 22.97 5.70 4.47
N ARG A 125 22.33 5.72 3.28
CA ARG A 125 20.92 5.38 3.14
C ARG A 125 20.62 3.97 3.62
N ALA A 126 21.45 3.00 3.25
CA ALA A 126 21.27 1.61 3.69
C ALA A 126 21.45 1.48 5.22
N LEU A 127 22.34 2.25 5.82
CA LEU A 127 22.56 2.32 7.28
C LEU A 127 21.48 3.13 8.03
N GLY A 128 20.56 3.79 7.30
CA GLY A 128 19.52 4.62 7.89
C GLY A 128 19.97 6.02 8.31
N ARG A 129 21.19 6.45 7.95
CA ARG A 129 21.72 7.80 8.18
C ARG A 129 21.21 8.73 7.08
N LEU A 130 19.87 8.96 7.07
CA LEU A 130 19.17 9.53 5.92
C LEU A 130 19.51 10.99 5.65
N ASP A 131 19.70 11.80 6.71
CA ASP A 131 20.04 13.23 6.54
C ASP A 131 21.45 13.40 5.95
N GLU A 132 22.38 12.57 6.37
CA GLU A 132 23.72 12.56 5.81
C GLU A 132 23.71 12.07 4.35
N ALA A 133 22.87 11.08 4.04
CA ALA A 133 22.70 10.63 2.66
C ALA A 133 22.16 11.76 1.76
N VAL A 134 21.16 12.53 2.20
CA VAL A 134 20.63 13.69 1.48
C VAL A 134 21.74 14.71 1.25
N HIS A 135 22.55 15.02 2.27
CA HIS A 135 23.66 15.94 2.15
C HIS A 135 24.64 15.49 1.06
N HIS A 136 25.07 14.25 1.07
CA HIS A 136 26.06 13.74 0.12
C HIS A 136 25.50 13.59 -1.31
N TYR A 137 24.22 13.26 -1.51
CA TYR A 137 23.61 13.33 -2.84
C TYR A 137 23.59 14.77 -3.37
N ARG A 138 23.26 15.76 -2.53
CA ARG A 138 23.29 17.17 -2.92
C ARG A 138 24.71 17.64 -3.28
N GLU A 139 25.72 17.19 -2.53
CA GLU A 139 27.14 17.47 -2.86
C GLU A 139 27.54 16.85 -4.20
N ALA A 140 27.11 15.61 -4.48
CA ALA A 140 27.35 15.00 -5.80
C ALA A 140 26.75 15.85 -6.94
N ILE A 141 25.52 16.32 -6.77
CA ILE A 141 24.84 17.20 -7.74
C ILE A 141 25.54 18.56 -7.84
N ARG A 142 25.99 19.14 -6.73
CA ARG A 142 26.74 20.41 -6.72
C ARG A 142 28.05 20.31 -7.50
N ILE A 143 28.77 19.19 -7.31
CA ILE A 143 30.07 18.95 -7.99
C ILE A 143 29.84 18.65 -9.48
N GLU A 144 28.84 17.84 -9.82
CA GLU A 144 28.49 17.47 -11.18
C GLU A 144 26.99 17.69 -11.42
N PRO A 145 26.57 18.88 -11.93
CA PRO A 145 25.15 19.21 -12.13
C PRO A 145 24.41 18.33 -13.16
N ARG A 146 25.09 17.40 -13.82
CA ARG A 146 24.51 16.42 -14.75
C ARG A 146 24.63 14.99 -14.23
N HIS A 147 24.89 14.79 -12.94
CA HIS A 147 25.00 13.47 -12.32
C HIS A 147 23.62 12.83 -12.14
N ALA A 148 23.09 12.23 -13.19
CA ALA A 148 21.73 11.71 -13.28
C ALA A 148 21.38 10.69 -12.19
N GLU A 149 22.35 9.84 -11.78
CA GLU A 149 22.16 8.84 -10.72
C GLU A 149 21.96 9.49 -9.35
N ALA A 150 22.68 10.57 -9.04
CA ALA A 150 22.52 11.28 -7.78
C ALA A 150 21.16 11.97 -7.68
N TYR A 151 20.65 12.56 -8.77
CA TYR A 151 19.28 13.08 -8.82
C TYR A 151 18.25 12.00 -8.58
N PHE A 152 18.36 10.87 -9.28
CA PHE A 152 17.42 9.76 -9.10
C PHE A 152 17.44 9.22 -7.66
N ASN A 153 18.61 8.91 -7.12
CA ASN A 153 18.76 8.38 -5.77
C ASN A 153 18.26 9.35 -4.70
N LEU A 154 18.53 10.65 -4.85
CA LEU A 154 18.01 11.71 -3.96
C LEU A 154 16.48 11.78 -4.06
N GLY A 155 15.94 11.78 -5.26
CA GLY A 155 14.50 11.83 -5.49
C GLY A 155 13.76 10.64 -4.86
N VAL A 156 14.28 9.42 -5.02
CA VAL A 156 13.72 8.23 -4.37
C VAL A 156 13.83 8.34 -2.84
N LEU A 157 14.95 8.81 -2.30
CA LEU A 157 15.12 8.98 -0.85
C LEU A 157 14.14 10.02 -0.27
N LEU A 158 13.94 11.14 -0.95
CA LEU A 158 12.97 12.17 -0.54
C LEU A 158 11.53 11.64 -0.60
N TYR A 159 11.21 10.84 -1.63
CA TYR A 159 9.92 10.17 -1.74
C TYR A 159 9.67 9.21 -0.57
N ASP A 160 10.67 8.40 -0.22
CA ASP A 160 10.61 7.45 0.92
C ASP A 160 10.47 8.18 2.27
N ARG A 161 10.93 9.44 2.37
CA ARG A 161 10.81 10.31 3.54
C ARG A 161 9.50 11.10 3.61
N ASP A 162 8.60 10.88 2.66
CA ASP A 162 7.34 11.65 2.52
C ASP A 162 7.53 13.13 2.11
N GLU A 163 8.72 13.52 1.67
CA GLU A 163 9.03 14.84 1.13
C GLU A 163 8.68 14.91 -0.36
N VAL A 164 7.39 14.63 -0.67
CA VAL A 164 6.95 14.32 -2.04
C VAL A 164 7.09 15.48 -3.03
N GLY A 165 6.93 16.72 -2.59
CA GLY A 165 7.13 17.91 -3.44
C GLY A 165 8.61 18.05 -3.86
N ALA A 166 9.53 17.98 -2.88
CA ALA A 166 10.97 18.01 -3.17
C ALA A 166 11.41 16.81 -4.01
N ALA A 167 10.80 15.63 -3.81
CA ALA A 167 11.05 14.46 -4.64
C ALA A 167 10.64 14.71 -6.11
N ALA A 168 9.46 15.32 -6.34
CA ALA A 168 8.98 15.64 -7.67
C ALA A 168 9.94 16.63 -8.38
N ASP A 169 10.41 17.68 -7.69
CA ASP A 169 11.35 18.65 -8.25
C ASP A 169 12.65 17.99 -8.69
N VAL A 170 13.22 17.16 -7.80
CA VAL A 170 14.51 16.47 -8.05
C VAL A 170 14.37 15.42 -9.16
N LEU A 171 13.28 14.65 -9.19
CA LEU A 171 13.03 13.66 -10.24
C LEU A 171 12.72 14.31 -11.59
N SER A 172 12.07 15.48 -11.59
CA SER A 172 11.87 16.27 -12.81
C SER A 172 13.20 16.72 -13.42
N ALA A 173 14.21 17.02 -12.59
CA ALA A 173 15.57 17.30 -13.06
C ALA A 173 16.31 16.04 -13.54
N ALA A 174 16.00 14.87 -12.99
CA ALA A 174 16.57 13.57 -13.41
C ALA A 174 16.06 13.14 -14.80
N ALA A 175 14.77 13.36 -15.10
CA ALA A 175 14.10 12.86 -16.30
C ALA A 175 14.79 13.24 -17.63
N PRO A 176 15.18 14.50 -17.88
CA PRO A 176 15.90 14.87 -19.10
C PRO A 176 17.33 14.32 -19.18
N LEU A 177 17.93 13.92 -18.04
CA LEU A 177 19.25 13.30 -18.00
C LEU A 177 19.21 11.79 -18.28
N ARG A 178 18.04 11.16 -18.06
CA ARG A 178 17.78 9.73 -18.27
C ARG A 178 16.44 9.51 -18.98
N PRO A 179 16.26 10.02 -20.20
CA PRO A 179 14.96 10.09 -20.87
C PRO A 179 14.36 8.73 -21.23
N ASP A 180 15.19 7.68 -21.31
CA ASP A 180 14.79 6.31 -21.64
C ASP A 180 14.88 5.37 -20.43
N ASP A 181 14.82 5.92 -19.22
CA ASP A 181 14.78 5.14 -17.98
C ASP A 181 13.36 5.12 -17.40
N ALA A 182 12.71 3.98 -17.49
CA ALA A 182 11.33 3.79 -17.02
C ALA A 182 11.18 4.07 -15.52
N GLU A 183 12.17 3.73 -14.69
CA GLU A 183 12.11 3.92 -13.25
C GLU A 183 12.11 5.41 -12.86
N VAL A 184 12.89 6.23 -13.55
CA VAL A 184 12.91 7.69 -13.31
C VAL A 184 11.53 8.28 -13.55
N HIS A 185 10.89 7.97 -14.67
CA HIS A 185 9.54 8.45 -14.99
C HIS A 185 8.48 7.86 -14.06
N TYR A 186 8.64 6.60 -13.65
CA TYR A 186 7.72 5.97 -12.69
C TYR A 186 7.75 6.64 -11.32
N PHE A 187 8.94 6.86 -10.75
CA PHE A 187 9.06 7.55 -9.45
C PHE A 187 8.66 9.02 -9.52
N LEU A 188 8.94 9.69 -10.65
CA LEU A 188 8.43 11.04 -10.90
C LEU A 188 6.90 11.06 -10.87
N GLY A 189 6.26 10.15 -11.60
CA GLY A 189 4.80 10.02 -11.59
C GLY A 189 4.24 9.76 -10.19
N GLN A 190 4.90 8.92 -9.39
CA GLN A 190 4.48 8.67 -8.01
C GLN A 190 4.60 9.92 -7.12
N ALA A 191 5.70 10.66 -7.23
CA ALA A 191 5.92 11.89 -6.47
C ALA A 191 4.90 12.96 -6.85
N LEU A 192 4.66 13.18 -8.14
CA LEU A 192 3.66 14.12 -8.67
C LEU A 192 2.23 13.74 -8.21
N PHE A 193 1.88 12.46 -8.26
CA PHE A 193 0.57 12.00 -7.82
C PHE A 193 0.33 12.31 -6.34
N ARG A 194 1.30 12.02 -5.48
CA ARG A 194 1.20 12.27 -4.04
C ARG A 194 1.28 13.76 -3.67
N SER A 195 1.92 14.59 -4.49
CA SER A 195 1.97 16.05 -4.32
C SER A 195 0.76 16.78 -4.90
N GLY A 196 -0.25 16.05 -5.43
CA GLY A 196 -1.50 16.62 -5.90
C GLY A 196 -1.51 17.07 -7.36
N HIS A 197 -0.61 16.56 -8.20
CA HIS A 197 -0.49 16.84 -9.64
C HIS A 197 -0.87 15.60 -10.48
N PRO A 198 -2.15 15.17 -10.50
CA PRO A 198 -2.55 13.89 -11.12
C PRO A 198 -2.35 13.85 -12.64
N ASP A 199 -2.56 14.94 -13.37
CA ASP A 199 -2.42 14.96 -14.83
C ASP A 199 -0.95 14.83 -15.28
N GLU A 200 -0.04 15.52 -14.58
CA GLU A 200 1.40 15.38 -14.80
C GLU A 200 1.91 13.99 -14.41
N ALA A 201 1.34 13.43 -13.35
CA ALA A 201 1.62 12.05 -12.93
C ALA A 201 1.21 11.04 -14.01
N ILE A 202 0.01 11.18 -14.58
CA ILE A 202 -0.46 10.33 -15.68
C ILE A 202 0.52 10.41 -16.86
N SER A 203 0.93 11.61 -17.28
CA SER A 203 1.89 11.81 -18.36
C SER A 203 3.24 11.13 -18.08
N SER A 204 3.71 11.18 -16.84
CA SER A 204 4.95 10.50 -16.41
C SER A 204 4.80 8.97 -16.44
N PHE A 205 3.68 8.43 -16.00
CA PHE A 205 3.39 7.00 -16.09
C PHE A 205 3.20 6.52 -17.53
N GLU A 206 2.60 7.35 -18.41
CA GLU A 206 2.49 7.06 -19.84
C GLU A 206 3.87 7.01 -20.49
N ARG A 207 4.79 7.91 -20.10
CA ARG A 207 6.19 7.83 -20.56
C ARG A 207 6.87 6.56 -20.05
N THR A 208 6.62 6.14 -18.81
CA THR A 208 7.08 4.85 -18.29
C THR A 208 6.63 3.70 -19.20
N LEU A 209 5.34 3.67 -19.57
CA LEU A 209 4.78 2.62 -20.44
C LEU A 209 5.26 2.69 -21.89
N ALA A 210 5.64 3.87 -22.38
CA ALA A 210 6.26 4.01 -23.69
C ALA A 210 7.65 3.37 -23.74
N ILE A 211 8.37 3.34 -22.60
CA ILE A 211 9.69 2.72 -22.47
C ILE A 211 9.58 1.22 -22.11
N ASP A 212 8.78 0.90 -21.09
CA ASP A 212 8.46 -0.48 -20.67
C ASP A 212 6.94 -0.70 -20.71
N ARG A 213 6.46 -1.25 -21.82
CA ARG A 213 5.03 -1.48 -22.07
C ARG A 213 4.36 -2.38 -21.02
N ASP A 214 5.11 -3.28 -20.43
CA ASP A 214 4.62 -4.26 -19.45
C ASP A 214 4.88 -3.83 -17.99
N HIS A 215 5.15 -2.56 -17.75
CA HIS A 215 5.37 -2.02 -16.41
C HIS A 215 4.06 -1.96 -15.60
N ALA A 216 3.73 -3.07 -14.91
CA ALA A 216 2.47 -3.25 -14.21
C ALA A 216 2.20 -2.19 -13.12
N GLY A 217 3.27 -1.69 -12.47
CA GLY A 217 3.17 -0.61 -11.48
C GLY A 217 2.64 0.68 -12.10
N ALA A 218 3.22 1.13 -13.22
CA ALA A 218 2.75 2.33 -13.92
C ALA A 218 1.31 2.13 -14.44
N ARG A 219 1.00 0.97 -15.00
CA ARG A 219 -0.36 0.64 -15.45
C ARG A 219 -1.37 0.74 -14.31
N SER A 220 -1.06 0.17 -13.15
CA SER A 220 -1.97 0.23 -12.00
C SER A 220 -2.17 1.64 -11.46
N ARG A 221 -1.13 2.49 -11.53
CA ARG A 221 -1.22 3.90 -11.14
C ARG A 221 -2.08 4.72 -12.11
N ILE A 222 -1.93 4.51 -13.43
CA ILE A 222 -2.79 5.16 -14.43
C ILE A 222 -4.24 4.78 -14.22
N VAL A 223 -4.54 3.47 -14.08
CA VAL A 223 -5.91 2.99 -13.83
C VAL A 223 -6.49 3.66 -12.60
N TYR A 224 -5.73 3.67 -11.49
CA TYR A 224 -6.20 4.28 -10.25
C TYR A 224 -6.43 5.79 -10.39
N ALA A 225 -5.52 6.52 -11.03
CA ALA A 225 -5.67 7.96 -11.26
C ALA A 225 -6.87 8.27 -12.18
N LYS A 226 -7.06 7.53 -13.28
CA LYS A 226 -8.22 7.68 -14.18
C LYS A 226 -9.53 7.39 -13.44
N ARG A 227 -9.57 6.35 -12.62
CA ARG A 227 -10.75 6.05 -11.80
C ARG A 227 -11.04 7.13 -10.77
N GLN A 228 -10.01 7.60 -10.08
CA GLN A 228 -10.17 8.68 -9.09
C GLN A 228 -10.68 9.98 -9.72
N ALA A 229 -10.25 10.28 -10.95
CA ALA A 229 -10.72 11.42 -11.72
C ALA A 229 -12.04 11.16 -12.47
N CYS A 230 -12.60 9.95 -12.44
CA CYS A 230 -13.72 9.52 -13.31
C CYS A 230 -13.46 9.82 -14.79
N LYS A 231 -12.24 9.62 -15.27
CA LYS A 231 -11.82 9.80 -16.67
C LYS A 231 -11.92 8.47 -17.39
N TRP A 232 -12.97 8.25 -18.18
CA TRP A 232 -13.38 6.93 -18.65
C TRP A 232 -13.18 6.66 -20.16
N ASP A 233 -12.60 7.59 -20.93
CA ASP A 233 -12.55 7.49 -22.40
C ASP A 233 -11.91 6.18 -22.92
N ASP A 234 -10.95 5.59 -22.21
CA ASP A 234 -10.26 4.36 -22.59
C ASP A 234 -10.07 3.40 -21.39
N ILE A 235 -10.87 3.57 -20.34
CA ILE A 235 -10.64 2.90 -19.05
C ILE A 235 -10.74 1.38 -19.19
N GLU A 236 -11.69 0.84 -19.96
CA GLU A 236 -11.90 -0.59 -20.12
C GLU A 236 -10.70 -1.30 -20.74
N VAL A 237 -10.07 -0.67 -21.74
CA VAL A 237 -8.85 -1.20 -22.37
C VAL A 237 -7.68 -1.18 -21.39
N THR A 238 -7.53 -0.07 -20.66
CA THR A 238 -6.46 0.10 -19.68
C THR A 238 -6.58 -0.90 -18.52
N GLU A 239 -7.80 -1.18 -18.06
CA GLU A 239 -8.11 -2.15 -17.03
C GLU A 239 -7.89 -3.59 -17.50
N ALA A 240 -8.35 -3.94 -18.69
CA ALA A 240 -8.14 -5.27 -19.27
C ALA A 240 -6.63 -5.60 -19.41
N GLU A 241 -5.81 -4.62 -19.81
CA GLU A 241 -4.36 -4.79 -19.86
C GLU A 241 -3.75 -4.96 -18.46
N LEU A 242 -4.23 -4.24 -17.45
CA LEU A 242 -3.77 -4.43 -16.06
C LEU A 242 -4.09 -5.85 -15.57
N VAL A 243 -5.30 -6.34 -15.79
CA VAL A 243 -5.72 -7.70 -15.43
C VAL A 243 -4.85 -8.74 -16.13
N ARG A 244 -4.58 -8.54 -17.43
CA ARG A 244 -3.66 -9.40 -18.20
C ARG A 244 -2.25 -9.47 -17.57
N LEU A 245 -1.70 -8.31 -17.21
CA LEU A 245 -0.35 -8.24 -16.60
C LEU A 245 -0.29 -8.92 -15.23
N ILE A 246 -1.36 -8.85 -14.45
CA ILE A 246 -1.47 -9.58 -13.17
C ILE A 246 -1.50 -11.09 -13.40
N GLY A 247 -2.25 -11.56 -14.40
CA GLY A 247 -2.41 -12.99 -14.71
C GLY A 247 -1.17 -13.63 -15.34
N HIS A 248 -0.37 -12.87 -16.10
CA HIS A 248 0.86 -13.37 -16.70
C HIS A 248 2.00 -13.32 -15.68
N ARG A 249 2.29 -14.43 -15.01
CA ARG A 249 3.54 -14.62 -14.27
C ARG A 249 4.69 -14.44 -15.26
N GLY A 250 5.42 -13.33 -15.18
CA GLY A 250 6.59 -13.08 -16.03
C GLY A 250 7.64 -14.15 -15.79
N GLN A 251 7.65 -15.20 -16.60
CA GLN A 251 8.75 -16.14 -16.69
C GLN A 251 9.97 -15.37 -17.19
N GLY A 252 11.01 -15.25 -16.36
CA GLY A 252 12.33 -14.77 -16.78
C GLY A 252 12.62 -13.28 -16.62
N ARG A 253 11.77 -12.46 -15.99
CA ARG A 253 12.09 -11.06 -15.70
C ARG A 253 12.75 -10.87 -14.33
N PRO A 254 13.68 -9.89 -14.17
CA PRO A 254 14.31 -9.59 -12.88
C PRO A 254 13.25 -9.30 -11.80
N GLN A 255 13.50 -9.79 -10.57
CA GLN A 255 12.60 -9.69 -9.43
C GLN A 255 12.25 -8.25 -8.99
N ASN A 256 12.93 -7.23 -9.52
CA ASN A 256 12.79 -5.83 -9.16
C ASN A 256 11.80 -5.04 -10.05
N GLN A 257 11.05 -5.68 -10.95
CA GLN A 257 10.08 -4.95 -11.77
C GLN A 257 8.82 -4.68 -10.97
N THR A 258 8.43 -3.42 -10.97
CA THR A 258 7.26 -2.87 -10.29
C THR A 258 6.00 -3.64 -10.64
N ARG A 259 5.28 -4.05 -9.60
CA ARG A 259 4.09 -4.90 -9.68
C ARG A 259 2.83 -4.07 -9.57
N ALA A 260 1.73 -4.61 -10.09
CA ALA A 260 0.42 -4.00 -9.91
C ALA A 260 0.08 -3.87 -8.41
N ALA A 261 -0.44 -2.72 -8.02
CA ALA A 261 -0.85 -2.49 -6.64
C ALA A 261 -2.14 -3.27 -6.32
N PRO A 262 -2.18 -4.10 -5.25
CA PRO A 262 -3.38 -4.85 -4.89
C PRO A 262 -4.61 -3.96 -4.66
N PHE A 263 -4.42 -2.77 -4.11
CA PHE A 263 -5.50 -1.79 -3.92
C PHE A 263 -6.11 -1.31 -5.25
N ALA A 264 -5.30 -1.15 -6.30
CA ALA A 264 -5.82 -0.83 -7.63
C ALA A 264 -6.55 -2.05 -8.25
N ALA A 265 -6.03 -3.26 -8.02
CA ALA A 265 -6.62 -4.48 -8.55
C ALA A 265 -8.04 -4.72 -8.03
N ILE A 266 -8.31 -4.56 -6.71
CA ILE A 266 -9.65 -4.73 -6.13
C ILE A 266 -10.68 -3.71 -6.64
N ALA A 267 -10.23 -2.56 -7.12
CA ALA A 267 -11.12 -1.58 -7.74
C ALA A 267 -11.50 -1.96 -9.18
N VAL A 268 -10.68 -2.77 -9.85
CA VAL A 268 -10.79 -3.09 -11.29
C VAL A 268 -11.51 -4.41 -11.53
N THR A 269 -11.18 -5.44 -10.77
CA THR A 269 -11.69 -6.79 -11.01
C THR A 269 -12.33 -7.40 -9.78
N GLY A 270 -13.41 -8.16 -10.00
CA GLY A 270 -14.03 -9.01 -8.99
C GLY A 270 -13.51 -10.46 -8.99
N ASP A 271 -12.56 -10.83 -9.89
CA ASP A 271 -12.02 -12.18 -9.98
C ASP A 271 -11.09 -12.51 -8.81
N PRO A 272 -11.46 -13.42 -7.90
CA PRO A 272 -10.67 -13.75 -6.71
C PRO A 272 -9.31 -14.37 -7.05
N ALA A 273 -9.19 -15.09 -8.16
CA ALA A 273 -7.93 -15.72 -8.56
C ALA A 273 -6.91 -14.67 -9.03
N VAL A 274 -7.36 -13.68 -9.79
CA VAL A 274 -6.53 -12.53 -10.21
C VAL A 274 -6.08 -11.73 -8.98
N LEU A 275 -6.98 -11.48 -8.03
CA LEU A 275 -6.66 -10.74 -6.80
C LEU A 275 -5.62 -11.49 -5.94
N LEU A 276 -5.77 -12.81 -5.78
CA LEU A 276 -4.78 -13.64 -5.07
C LEU A 276 -3.42 -13.61 -5.79
N SER A 277 -3.39 -13.72 -7.12
CA SER A 277 -2.15 -13.64 -7.91
C SER A 277 -1.44 -12.30 -7.70
N CYS A 278 -2.18 -11.19 -7.74
CA CYS A 278 -1.68 -9.85 -7.46
C CYS A 278 -1.07 -9.74 -6.05
N ALA A 279 -1.81 -10.16 -5.04
CA ALA A 279 -1.38 -10.12 -3.65
C ALA A 279 -0.13 -10.96 -3.39
N ARG A 280 -0.08 -12.22 -3.87
CA ARG A 280 1.09 -13.12 -3.77
C ARG A 280 2.33 -12.51 -4.39
N SER A 281 2.18 -11.89 -5.56
CA SER A 281 3.27 -11.20 -6.22
C SER A 281 3.87 -10.09 -5.36
N ASN A 282 3.05 -9.30 -4.67
CA ASN A 282 3.51 -8.23 -3.80
C ASN A 282 4.11 -8.76 -2.50
N ALA A 283 3.48 -9.76 -1.87
CA ALA A 283 3.96 -10.37 -0.63
C ALA A 283 5.35 -11.00 -0.79
N HIS A 284 5.65 -11.62 -1.94
CA HIS A 284 6.95 -12.22 -2.21
C HIS A 284 8.11 -11.22 -2.13
N LEU A 285 7.91 -9.97 -2.59
CA LEU A 285 8.93 -8.93 -2.48
C LEU A 285 9.30 -8.59 -1.02
N MET A 286 8.36 -8.74 -0.10
CA MET A 286 8.57 -8.43 1.31
C MET A 286 9.41 -9.49 2.02
N THR A 287 9.54 -10.69 1.46
CA THR A 287 10.23 -11.83 2.08
C THR A 287 11.64 -12.07 1.55
N ASP A 288 12.00 -11.58 0.37
CA ASP A 288 13.27 -11.89 -0.32
C ASP A 288 14.55 -11.64 0.52
N ARG A 289 14.49 -10.70 1.49
CA ARG A 289 15.64 -10.32 2.33
C ARG A 289 15.35 -10.41 3.82
N VAL A 290 14.23 -11.05 4.19
CA VAL A 290 13.79 -11.14 5.57
C VAL A 290 14.08 -12.52 6.14
N LYS A 291 14.77 -12.58 7.28
CA LYS A 291 14.93 -13.81 8.07
C LYS A 291 13.92 -13.76 9.23
N PRO A 292 12.82 -14.52 9.15
CA PRO A 292 11.79 -14.49 10.19
C PRO A 292 12.35 -14.86 11.58
N MET A 293 11.85 -14.21 12.61
CA MET A 293 12.15 -14.55 14.00
C MET A 293 11.37 -15.82 14.37
N SER A 294 12.06 -16.82 14.91
CA SER A 294 11.41 -18.05 15.41
C SER A 294 10.85 -17.86 16.81
N ILE A 295 9.68 -18.45 17.08
CA ILE A 295 9.02 -18.44 18.38
C ILE A 295 8.53 -19.87 18.67
N SER A 296 8.99 -20.45 19.78
CA SER A 296 8.55 -21.78 20.19
C SER A 296 7.32 -21.73 21.09
N PRO A 297 6.35 -22.64 20.96
CA PRO A 297 5.16 -22.68 21.84
C PRO A 297 5.49 -22.75 23.32
N GLY A 298 6.62 -23.38 23.70
CA GLY A 298 7.07 -23.50 25.09
C GLY A 298 7.48 -22.18 25.74
N GLU A 299 7.91 -21.18 24.96
CA GLU A 299 8.40 -19.89 25.48
C GLU A 299 7.30 -19.05 26.14
N ARG A 300 6.02 -19.36 25.89
CA ARG A 300 4.87 -18.52 26.27
C ARG A 300 3.77 -19.28 27.03
N ARG A 301 4.12 -20.39 27.70
CA ARG A 301 3.19 -21.15 28.54
C ARG A 301 2.98 -20.45 29.89
N GLY A 302 1.76 -20.54 30.43
CA GLY A 302 1.44 -20.13 31.80
C GLY A 302 1.12 -18.64 31.98
N ARG A 303 0.65 -17.96 30.94
CA ARG A 303 0.17 -16.57 31.03
C ARG A 303 -1.34 -16.53 31.24
N ASP A 304 -1.77 -15.60 32.09
CA ASP A 304 -3.18 -15.40 32.42
C ASP A 304 -3.94 -14.64 31.32
N ARG A 305 -3.24 -13.80 30.53
CA ARG A 305 -3.85 -12.96 29.50
C ARG A 305 -3.11 -13.08 28.15
N ILE A 306 -3.88 -13.06 27.06
CA ILE A 306 -3.38 -13.02 25.68
C ILE A 306 -3.02 -11.57 25.34
N ARG A 307 -1.80 -11.31 24.85
CA ARG A 307 -1.34 -9.98 24.42
C ARG A 307 -1.67 -9.76 22.96
N LEU A 308 -2.61 -8.86 22.72
CA LEU A 308 -3.03 -8.43 21.38
C LEU A 308 -2.27 -7.16 20.97
N ALA A 309 -1.73 -7.13 19.77
CA ALA A 309 -1.25 -5.89 19.17
C ALA A 309 -2.05 -5.57 17.92
N TYR A 310 -2.80 -4.50 17.95
CA TYR A 310 -3.42 -3.92 16.77
C TYR A 310 -2.44 -2.94 16.11
N VAL A 311 -2.10 -3.20 14.87
CA VAL A 311 -1.06 -2.48 14.13
C VAL A 311 -1.72 -1.60 13.06
N ALA A 312 -1.57 -0.28 13.15
CA ALA A 312 -2.24 0.64 12.24
C ALA A 312 -1.48 1.93 11.95
N GLY A 313 -1.72 2.48 10.75
CA GLY A 313 -1.35 3.84 10.33
C GLY A 313 -2.52 4.83 10.38
N ASP A 314 -3.69 4.42 10.89
CA ASP A 314 -4.93 5.18 10.79
C ASP A 314 -5.62 5.43 12.15
N TYR A 315 -4.87 5.46 13.25
CA TYR A 315 -5.37 5.88 14.57
C TYR A 315 -5.52 7.41 14.64
N ARG A 316 -6.47 7.93 13.88
CA ARG A 316 -6.80 9.35 13.69
C ARG A 316 -8.26 9.47 13.26
N ALA A 317 -8.71 10.67 12.85
CA ALA A 317 -10.04 10.84 12.22
C ALA A 317 -10.10 10.08 10.87
N HIS A 318 -10.25 8.76 10.94
CA HIS A 318 -10.25 7.85 9.81
C HIS A 318 -11.31 6.76 9.99
N ALA A 319 -11.82 6.22 8.87
CA ALA A 319 -12.86 5.20 8.83
C ALA A 319 -12.57 4.00 9.77
N THR A 320 -11.35 3.47 9.74
CA THR A 320 -10.93 2.35 10.58
C THR A 320 -11.11 2.66 12.07
N SER A 321 -10.66 3.82 12.53
CA SER A 321 -10.81 4.24 13.93
C SER A 321 -12.27 4.37 14.35
N TYR A 322 -13.12 4.94 13.49
CA TYR A 322 -14.56 5.05 13.76
C TYR A 322 -15.26 3.69 13.85
N LEU A 323 -14.73 2.66 13.18
CA LEU A 323 -15.30 1.31 13.25
C LEU A 323 -14.87 0.56 14.51
N ILE A 324 -13.59 0.69 14.93
CA ILE A 324 -13.02 -0.20 15.95
C ILE A 324 -12.93 0.40 17.36
N ALA A 325 -13.17 1.71 17.55
CA ALA A 325 -12.98 2.35 18.85
C ALA A 325 -13.72 1.62 19.97
N GLY A 326 -15.01 1.39 19.80
CA GLY A 326 -15.82 0.66 20.80
C GLY A 326 -15.40 -0.80 21.00
N LEU A 327 -14.88 -1.47 19.97
CA LEU A 327 -14.30 -2.81 20.09
C LEU A 327 -13.07 -2.79 21.01
N ILE A 328 -12.13 -1.86 20.75
CA ILE A 328 -10.90 -1.77 21.54
C ILE A 328 -11.19 -1.41 23.00
N GLU A 329 -12.07 -0.45 23.24
CA GLU A 329 -12.53 -0.06 24.58
C GLU A 329 -13.20 -1.22 25.33
N GLY A 330 -14.00 -2.01 24.61
CA GLY A 330 -14.82 -3.09 25.17
C GLY A 330 -14.10 -4.39 25.49
N HIS A 331 -12.85 -4.62 25.04
CA HIS A 331 -12.16 -5.87 25.28
C HIS A 331 -12.13 -6.31 26.74
N ASP A 332 -12.32 -7.61 27.00
CA ASP A 332 -12.24 -8.22 28.33
C ASP A 332 -10.79 -8.18 28.86
N ARG A 333 -10.48 -7.16 29.66
CA ARG A 333 -9.14 -6.95 30.23
C ARG A 333 -8.71 -8.02 31.22
N ALA A 334 -9.62 -8.87 31.68
CA ALA A 334 -9.25 -10.04 32.48
C ALA A 334 -8.58 -11.13 31.61
N LYS A 335 -8.89 -11.16 30.29
CA LYS A 335 -8.37 -12.16 29.36
C LYS A 335 -7.34 -11.60 28.38
N PHE A 336 -7.38 -10.32 28.10
CA PHE A 336 -6.57 -9.69 27.06
C PHE A 336 -5.79 -8.48 27.60
N ASP A 337 -4.54 -8.35 27.16
CA ASP A 337 -3.69 -7.16 27.28
C ASP A 337 -3.63 -6.53 25.88
N VAL A 338 -4.24 -5.36 25.68
CA VAL A 338 -4.51 -4.79 24.37
C VAL A 338 -3.59 -3.62 24.08
N CYS A 339 -2.74 -3.78 23.07
CA CYS A 339 -1.73 -2.81 22.69
C CYS A 339 -2.03 -2.21 21.29
N GLY A 340 -1.89 -0.88 21.18
CA GLY A 340 -1.90 -0.17 19.90
C GLY A 340 -0.48 0.09 19.42
N ILE A 341 -0.11 -0.41 18.24
CA ILE A 341 1.15 -0.09 17.55
C ILE A 341 0.84 0.89 16.46
N SER A 342 1.22 2.15 16.65
CA SER A 342 0.83 3.26 15.79
C SER A 342 1.99 3.83 14.99
N PHE A 343 1.82 3.87 13.68
CA PHE A 343 2.63 4.74 12.81
C PHE A 343 1.78 5.82 12.13
N SER A 344 0.64 6.12 12.73
CA SER A 344 -0.29 7.15 12.26
C SER A 344 0.29 8.55 12.44
N PRO A 345 0.12 9.46 11.47
CA PRO A 345 0.33 10.87 11.70
C PRO A 345 -0.57 11.39 12.84
N ASP A 346 -0.06 12.33 13.63
CA ASP A 346 -0.85 13.00 14.65
C ASP A 346 -1.69 14.13 14.04
N ASP A 347 -2.99 13.89 13.87
CA ASP A 347 -3.96 14.87 13.37
C ASP A 347 -4.61 15.70 14.49
N LYS A 348 -4.23 15.47 15.75
CA LYS A 348 -4.75 16.14 16.95
C LYS A 348 -6.26 16.00 17.13
N SER A 349 -6.91 15.10 16.42
CA SER A 349 -8.36 14.89 16.44
C SER A 349 -8.85 14.33 17.79
N ALA A 350 -10.14 14.49 18.06
CA ALA A 350 -10.79 13.85 19.20
C ALA A 350 -10.73 12.32 19.09
N MET A 351 -10.87 11.79 17.86
CA MET A 351 -10.78 10.34 17.60
C MET A 351 -9.39 9.79 17.93
N ARG A 352 -8.30 10.51 17.58
CA ARG A 352 -6.95 10.08 17.97
C ARG A 352 -6.80 10.01 19.50
N ARG A 353 -7.25 11.03 20.22
CA ARG A 353 -7.22 11.01 21.69
C ARG A 353 -8.02 9.83 22.27
N ARG A 354 -9.21 9.56 21.70
CA ARG A 354 -10.04 8.41 22.09
C ARG A 354 -9.29 7.10 21.85
N MET A 355 -8.68 6.93 20.68
CA MET A 355 -7.91 5.72 20.35
C MET A 355 -6.71 5.53 21.30
N ILE A 356 -5.95 6.58 21.61
CA ILE A 356 -4.85 6.50 22.57
C ILE A 356 -5.34 6.00 23.94
N GLY A 357 -6.49 6.51 24.40
CA GLY A 357 -7.09 6.12 25.70
C GLY A 357 -7.76 4.74 25.70
N ALA A 358 -8.05 4.16 24.54
CA ALA A 358 -8.73 2.87 24.42
C ALA A 358 -7.82 1.67 24.69
N PHE A 359 -6.50 1.80 24.51
CA PHE A 359 -5.52 0.73 24.68
C PHE A 359 -4.94 0.70 26.10
N ASP A 360 -4.54 -0.47 26.58
CA ASP A 360 -3.75 -0.60 27.81
C ASP A 360 -2.35 -0.02 27.60
N ARG A 361 -1.79 -0.11 26.39
CA ARG A 361 -0.54 0.49 25.96
C ARG A 361 -0.68 1.00 24.53
N PHE A 362 -0.27 2.23 24.30
CA PHE A 362 -0.22 2.82 22.98
C PHE A 362 1.22 3.23 22.66
N VAL A 363 1.77 2.69 21.56
CA VAL A 363 3.19 2.85 21.21
C VAL A 363 3.31 3.49 19.83
N GLU A 364 3.93 4.66 19.77
CA GLU A 364 4.20 5.37 18.52
C GLU A 364 5.52 4.90 17.90
N VAL A 365 5.43 4.34 16.70
CA VAL A 365 6.55 3.68 16.01
C VAL A 365 6.82 4.25 14.60
N ALA A 366 6.24 5.41 14.27
CA ALA A 366 6.39 6.02 12.95
C ALA A 366 7.86 6.25 12.56
N HIS A 367 8.71 6.57 13.55
CA HIS A 367 10.15 6.81 13.39
C HIS A 367 10.98 5.54 13.19
N LEU A 368 10.41 4.36 13.45
CA LEU A 368 11.12 3.09 13.33
C LEU A 368 10.93 2.47 11.93
N LYS A 369 11.97 1.77 11.47
CA LYS A 369 11.87 0.88 10.29
C LYS A 369 11.07 -0.39 10.60
N PRO A 370 10.51 -1.10 9.61
CA PRO A 370 9.73 -2.33 9.83
C PRO A 370 10.42 -3.36 10.74
N HIS A 371 11.71 -3.62 10.54
CA HIS A 371 12.49 -4.52 11.41
C HIS A 371 12.55 -4.04 12.88
N GLY A 372 12.74 -2.73 13.10
CA GLY A 372 12.76 -2.14 14.45
C GLY A 372 11.42 -2.28 15.15
N ILE A 373 10.30 -2.10 14.41
CA ILE A 373 8.94 -2.31 14.93
C ILE A 373 8.73 -3.79 15.28
N ALA A 374 9.12 -4.68 14.38
CA ALA A 374 9.01 -6.13 14.62
C ALA A 374 9.82 -6.57 15.85
N LYS A 375 11.04 -6.05 16.03
CA LYS A 375 11.86 -6.31 17.22
C LYS A 375 11.19 -5.80 18.49
N LEU A 376 10.67 -4.59 18.49
CA LEU A 376 9.94 -4.01 19.61
C LEU A 376 8.71 -4.86 19.98
N MET A 377 7.91 -5.27 19.01
CA MET A 377 6.76 -6.15 19.25
C MET A 377 7.19 -7.50 19.83
N ARG A 378 8.34 -8.03 19.41
CA ARG A 378 8.93 -9.24 19.97
C ARG A 378 9.34 -9.05 21.44
N GLU A 379 9.99 -7.94 21.77
CA GLU A 379 10.38 -7.56 23.14
C GLU A 379 9.16 -7.33 24.04
N MET A 380 8.06 -6.80 23.48
CA MET A 380 6.76 -6.67 24.15
C MET A 380 6.06 -8.02 24.33
N GLU A 381 6.60 -9.08 23.73
CA GLU A 381 6.06 -10.44 23.78
C GLU A 381 4.60 -10.53 23.31
N ILE A 382 4.28 -9.89 22.20
CA ILE A 382 2.95 -9.95 21.57
C ILE A 382 2.62 -11.40 21.18
N ASP A 383 1.41 -11.85 21.47
CA ASP A 383 0.93 -13.20 21.18
C ASP A 383 0.18 -13.23 19.83
N ILE A 384 -0.67 -12.24 19.60
CA ILE A 384 -1.44 -12.09 18.34
C ILE A 384 -1.22 -10.68 17.82
N ALA A 385 -0.66 -10.57 16.61
CA ALA A 385 -0.50 -9.31 15.91
C ALA A 385 -1.59 -9.17 14.83
N ILE A 386 -2.36 -8.10 14.88
CA ILE A 386 -3.50 -7.83 14.00
C ILE A 386 -3.13 -6.68 13.06
N ASP A 387 -3.08 -6.95 11.76
CA ASP A 387 -2.91 -5.94 10.72
C ASP A 387 -4.26 -5.30 10.39
N LEU A 388 -4.37 -4.00 10.64
CA LEU A 388 -5.56 -3.20 10.33
C LEU A 388 -5.41 -2.36 9.06
N ILE A 389 -4.39 -2.60 8.24
CA ILE A 389 -4.09 -1.77 7.06
C ILE A 389 -4.04 -2.59 5.78
N GLY A 390 -3.28 -3.69 5.77
CA GLY A 390 -3.00 -4.44 4.56
C GLY A 390 -2.35 -3.57 3.48
N TYR A 391 -2.87 -3.63 2.25
CA TYR A 391 -2.33 -2.91 1.08
C TYR A 391 -2.87 -1.47 0.90
N ASN A 392 -3.23 -0.77 1.97
CA ASN A 392 -3.63 0.63 1.90
C ASN A 392 -2.44 1.59 1.81
N GLN A 393 -2.69 2.91 1.71
CA GLN A 393 -1.66 3.94 1.46
C GLN A 393 -0.52 3.96 2.48
N LEU A 394 -0.81 3.69 3.76
CA LEU A 394 0.16 3.68 4.85
C LEU A 394 0.63 2.26 5.18
N GLN A 395 0.65 1.35 4.21
CA GLN A 395 1.04 -0.04 4.43
C GLN A 395 2.46 -0.18 5.00
N ARG A 396 2.61 -1.08 5.96
CA ARG A 396 3.89 -1.56 6.50
C ARG A 396 3.86 -3.08 6.75
N MET A 397 3.30 -3.83 5.79
CA MET A 397 3.19 -5.29 5.90
C MET A 397 4.53 -6.00 6.08
N GLU A 398 5.65 -5.36 5.70
CA GLU A 398 7.01 -5.86 5.95
C GLU A 398 7.27 -6.11 7.44
N ILE A 399 6.57 -5.44 8.37
CA ILE A 399 6.65 -5.71 9.81
C ILE A 399 6.32 -7.18 10.09
N PHE A 400 5.27 -7.69 9.46
CA PHE A 400 4.78 -9.05 9.65
C PHE A 400 5.68 -10.10 8.98
N ALA A 401 6.41 -9.74 7.91
CA ALA A 401 7.38 -10.65 7.29
C ALA A 401 8.48 -11.10 8.27
N TRP A 402 8.84 -10.26 9.26
CA TRP A 402 9.78 -10.59 10.33
C TRP A 402 9.20 -11.55 11.39
N ARG A 403 7.92 -11.89 11.34
CA ARG A 403 7.23 -12.74 12.33
C ARG A 403 7.39 -12.24 13.78
N PRO A 404 6.94 -11.01 14.11
CA PRO A 404 7.06 -10.45 15.46
C PRO A 404 6.21 -11.17 16.50
N ALA A 405 5.16 -11.86 16.10
CA ALA A 405 4.24 -12.59 16.97
C ALA A 405 4.03 -14.05 16.49
N PRO A 406 3.66 -14.97 17.39
CA PRO A 406 3.29 -16.35 17.04
C PRO A 406 2.15 -16.43 16.02
N ILE A 407 1.17 -15.54 16.18
CA ILE A 407 -0.04 -15.50 15.34
C ILE A 407 -0.16 -14.12 14.70
N GLN A 408 -0.40 -14.10 13.39
CA GLN A 408 -0.56 -12.89 12.60
C GLN A 408 -1.89 -12.93 11.83
N VAL A 409 -2.68 -11.87 11.99
CA VAL A 409 -4.09 -11.82 11.56
C VAL A 409 -4.31 -10.61 10.65
N ASN A 410 -4.87 -10.85 9.46
CA ASN A 410 -5.37 -9.81 8.56
C ASN A 410 -6.82 -9.48 8.97
N PHE A 411 -7.10 -8.21 9.29
CA PHE A 411 -8.43 -7.80 9.71
C PHE A 411 -8.78 -6.38 9.24
N LEU A 412 -9.95 -6.22 8.68
CA LEU A 412 -10.70 -4.99 8.43
C LEU A 412 -10.10 -4.03 7.40
N GLY A 413 -8.80 -3.70 7.46
CA GLY A 413 -8.22 -2.58 6.71
C GLY A 413 -8.19 -2.76 5.18
N PHE A 414 -7.84 -3.96 4.71
CA PHE A 414 -7.82 -4.29 3.28
C PHE A 414 -8.83 -5.42 3.00
N PRO A 415 -9.83 -5.18 2.11
CA PRO A 415 -10.90 -6.14 1.85
C PRO A 415 -10.47 -7.22 0.84
N GLY A 416 -9.54 -8.09 1.24
CA GLY A 416 -9.00 -9.15 0.41
C GLY A 416 -7.84 -9.89 1.09
N THR A 417 -7.32 -10.90 0.40
CA THR A 417 -6.16 -11.66 0.87
C THR A 417 -4.89 -10.82 0.85
N SER A 418 -4.02 -11.00 1.84
CA SER A 418 -2.66 -10.44 1.82
C SER A 418 -1.74 -11.14 0.80
N GLY A 419 -2.09 -12.35 0.34
CA GLY A 419 -1.22 -13.17 -0.52
C GLY A 419 0.05 -13.66 0.21
N ALA A 420 0.21 -13.34 1.49
CA ALA A 420 1.44 -13.52 2.25
C ALA A 420 1.44 -14.82 3.06
N ALA A 421 2.47 -15.65 2.88
CA ALA A 421 2.66 -16.87 3.66
C ALA A 421 2.97 -16.61 5.14
N PHE A 422 3.33 -15.38 5.48
CA PHE A 422 3.60 -14.99 6.86
C PHE A 422 2.35 -14.51 7.62
N MET A 423 1.20 -14.34 6.96
CA MET A 423 -0.08 -14.09 7.63
C MET A 423 -0.81 -15.41 7.85
N ASP A 424 -1.20 -15.68 9.10
CA ASP A 424 -1.79 -16.96 9.47
C ASP A 424 -3.30 -17.03 9.23
N TYR A 425 -4.00 -15.95 9.58
CA TYR A 425 -5.45 -15.88 9.53
C TYR A 425 -5.98 -14.61 8.90
N ILE A 426 -7.19 -14.71 8.33
CA ILE A 426 -8.02 -13.56 7.94
C ILE A 426 -9.36 -13.66 8.66
N ILE A 427 -9.81 -12.54 9.26
CA ILE A 427 -11.14 -12.44 9.86
C ILE A 427 -12.16 -12.10 8.77
N ALA A 428 -13.23 -12.89 8.69
CA ALA A 428 -14.30 -12.76 7.72
C ALA A 428 -15.66 -13.16 8.34
N ASP A 429 -16.69 -13.19 7.52
CA ASP A 429 -17.93 -13.89 7.76
C ASP A 429 -18.30 -14.76 6.53
N ARG A 430 -19.39 -15.53 6.63
CA ARG A 430 -19.83 -16.42 5.55
C ARG A 430 -20.29 -15.69 4.28
N HIS A 431 -20.61 -14.40 4.36
CA HIS A 431 -21.10 -13.62 3.24
C HIS A 431 -19.95 -13.00 2.45
N VAL A 432 -18.90 -12.49 3.12
CA VAL A 432 -17.73 -11.92 2.45
C VAL A 432 -16.75 -12.98 1.94
N ILE A 433 -16.58 -14.12 2.66
CA ILE A 433 -15.82 -15.28 2.19
C ILE A 433 -16.67 -16.53 2.40
N PRO A 434 -17.46 -16.96 1.41
CA PRO A 434 -18.13 -18.25 1.43
C PRO A 434 -17.14 -19.43 1.57
N GLY A 435 -17.59 -20.59 2.06
CA GLY A 435 -16.70 -21.72 2.34
C GLY A 435 -16.02 -22.32 1.11
N ASP A 436 -16.62 -22.19 -0.06
CA ASP A 436 -16.07 -22.62 -1.35
C ASP A 436 -15.00 -21.68 -1.91
N GLN A 437 -14.80 -20.50 -1.31
CA GLN A 437 -13.81 -19.52 -1.73
C GLN A 437 -12.49 -19.53 -0.93
N ASP A 438 -12.33 -20.39 0.06
CA ASP A 438 -11.11 -20.48 0.89
C ASP A 438 -9.83 -20.63 0.06
N ALA A 439 -9.90 -21.27 -1.10
CA ALA A 439 -8.75 -21.48 -1.99
C ALA A 439 -8.17 -20.17 -2.58
N PHE A 440 -8.94 -19.08 -2.58
CA PHE A 440 -8.51 -17.77 -3.07
C PHE A 440 -7.86 -16.90 -1.99
N PHE A 441 -7.64 -17.43 -0.81
CA PHE A 441 -6.97 -16.74 0.29
C PHE A 441 -5.70 -17.50 0.70
N SER A 442 -4.62 -16.78 0.95
CA SER A 442 -3.38 -17.38 1.48
C SER A 442 -3.49 -17.67 2.97
N GLU A 443 -4.26 -16.87 3.67
CA GLU A 443 -4.56 -16.99 5.08
C GLU A 443 -5.63 -18.08 5.35
N LYS A 444 -5.67 -18.61 6.57
CA LYS A 444 -6.78 -19.45 7.01
C LYS A 444 -7.96 -18.58 7.42
N VAL A 445 -9.12 -18.86 6.85
CA VAL A 445 -10.31 -18.04 7.05
C VAL A 445 -10.96 -18.35 8.41
N VAL A 446 -11.12 -17.34 9.24
CA VAL A 446 -11.89 -17.40 10.49
C VAL A 446 -13.17 -16.61 10.30
N ARG A 447 -14.31 -17.33 10.33
CA ARG A 447 -15.62 -16.73 10.07
C ARG A 447 -16.33 -16.39 11.35
N LEU A 448 -16.59 -15.10 11.55
CA LEU A 448 -17.47 -14.63 12.61
C LEU A 448 -18.94 -14.99 12.26
N PRO A 449 -19.80 -15.23 13.27
CA PRO A 449 -21.12 -15.80 13.01
C PRO A 449 -22.12 -14.86 12.34
N ARG A 450 -21.95 -13.55 12.45
CA ARG A 450 -22.91 -12.54 11.97
C ARG A 450 -22.33 -11.62 10.90
N CYS A 451 -21.35 -10.83 11.25
CA CYS A 451 -20.69 -9.86 10.38
C CYS A 451 -19.21 -9.77 10.74
N TYR A 452 -18.35 -9.60 9.75
CA TYR A 452 -16.91 -9.42 9.99
C TYR A 452 -16.55 -7.97 10.34
N GLN A 453 -17.40 -7.01 9.96
CA GLN A 453 -17.10 -5.60 10.14
C GLN A 453 -17.52 -5.13 11.54
N ALA A 454 -16.56 -4.67 12.31
CA ALA A 454 -16.83 -3.97 13.57
C ALA A 454 -17.60 -2.66 13.31
N ASN A 455 -18.45 -2.28 14.22
CA ASN A 455 -19.08 -0.97 14.25
C ASN A 455 -19.14 -0.48 15.70
N ASP A 456 -18.90 0.81 15.90
CA ASP A 456 -19.00 1.44 17.21
C ASP A 456 -20.42 1.98 17.43
N ARG A 457 -21.13 1.42 18.39
CA ARG A 457 -22.49 1.87 18.77
C ARG A 457 -22.52 3.26 19.44
N GLN A 458 -21.36 3.79 19.84
CA GLN A 458 -21.25 5.11 20.45
C GLN A 458 -21.01 6.22 19.41
N ARG A 459 -21.21 5.93 18.13
CA ARG A 459 -21.07 6.92 17.06
C ARG A 459 -22.09 8.04 17.24
N THR A 460 -21.59 9.26 17.38
CA THR A 460 -22.43 10.44 17.52
C THR A 460 -22.91 10.92 16.14
N VAL A 461 -24.15 11.37 16.11
CA VAL A 461 -24.74 12.16 15.01
C VAL A 461 -24.91 13.56 15.51
N ALA A 462 -24.49 14.58 14.77
CA ALA A 462 -24.66 15.97 15.19
C ALA A 462 -26.14 16.27 15.48
N SER A 463 -26.39 17.06 16.53
CA SER A 463 -27.74 17.41 16.98
C SER A 463 -28.48 18.31 15.99
N GLU A 464 -27.71 19.11 15.23
CA GLU A 464 -28.25 19.99 14.20
C GLU A 464 -28.12 19.27 12.84
N THR A 465 -29.26 19.14 12.16
CA THR A 465 -29.32 18.65 10.78
C THR A 465 -29.30 19.86 9.85
N PRO A 466 -28.33 19.96 8.90
CA PRO A 466 -28.34 21.06 7.94
C PRO A 466 -29.61 21.01 7.09
N SER A 467 -30.09 22.15 6.59
CA SER A 467 -31.25 22.17 5.70
C SER A 467 -30.90 21.55 4.32
N ARG A 468 -31.91 21.18 3.54
CA ARG A 468 -31.72 20.76 2.15
C ARG A 468 -30.98 21.84 1.34
N ALA A 469 -31.29 23.11 1.56
CA ALA A 469 -30.65 24.24 0.90
C ALA A 469 -29.15 24.34 1.25
N ASP A 470 -28.80 24.17 2.53
CA ASP A 470 -27.38 24.15 2.97
C ASP A 470 -26.60 23.01 2.33
N CYS A 471 -27.28 21.91 2.02
CA CYS A 471 -26.70 20.76 1.32
C CYS A 471 -26.71 20.90 -0.23
N GLY A 472 -27.19 22.03 -0.77
CA GLY A 472 -27.36 22.23 -2.22
C GLY A 472 -28.42 21.34 -2.87
N LEU A 473 -29.31 20.75 -2.07
CA LEU A 473 -30.37 19.86 -2.53
C LEU A 473 -31.63 20.67 -2.92
N PRO A 474 -32.45 20.20 -3.88
CA PRO A 474 -33.70 20.83 -4.20
C PRO A 474 -34.67 20.74 -3.01
N HIS A 475 -35.59 21.70 -2.93
CA HIS A 475 -36.57 21.78 -1.83
C HIS A 475 -37.39 20.48 -1.72
N GLU A 476 -37.75 19.88 -2.83
CA GLU A 476 -38.51 18.65 -2.93
C GLU A 476 -37.83 17.67 -3.89
N GLY A 477 -38.30 16.42 -3.94
CA GLY A 477 -37.81 15.37 -4.83
C GLY A 477 -36.99 14.32 -4.11
N LEU A 478 -36.82 13.17 -4.76
CA LEU A 478 -36.09 12.03 -4.27
C LEU A 478 -34.59 12.29 -4.31
N VAL A 479 -33.89 11.98 -3.22
CA VAL A 479 -32.44 12.09 -3.12
C VAL A 479 -31.82 10.70 -3.10
N LEU A 480 -31.30 10.28 -4.25
CA LEU A 480 -30.41 9.12 -4.35
C LEU A 480 -29.03 9.56 -3.92
N CYS A 481 -28.31 8.77 -3.14
CA CYS A 481 -26.96 9.15 -2.73
C CYS A 481 -25.93 8.04 -2.90
N CYS A 482 -24.66 8.44 -3.09
CA CYS A 482 -23.50 7.57 -2.98
C CYS A 482 -22.31 8.39 -2.48
N PHE A 483 -21.91 8.17 -1.22
CA PHE A 483 -20.76 8.88 -0.64
C PHE A 483 -19.46 8.06 -0.71
N ASN A 484 -19.41 7.09 -1.62
CA ASN A 484 -18.18 6.37 -1.92
C ASN A 484 -17.14 7.29 -2.58
N ASN A 485 -15.86 6.98 -2.34
CA ASN A 485 -14.78 7.61 -3.09
C ASN A 485 -14.96 7.35 -4.59
N THR A 486 -14.62 8.33 -5.41
CA THR A 486 -14.88 8.35 -6.86
C THR A 486 -14.25 7.19 -7.63
N TYR A 487 -13.10 6.66 -7.17
CA TYR A 487 -12.47 5.48 -7.82
C TYR A 487 -13.32 4.21 -7.79
N LYS A 488 -14.38 4.14 -6.96
CA LYS A 488 -15.33 3.03 -6.91
C LYS A 488 -16.44 3.15 -7.95
N ILE A 489 -16.69 4.36 -8.48
CA ILE A 489 -17.73 4.63 -9.47
C ILE A 489 -17.26 4.17 -10.84
N THR A 490 -17.93 3.17 -11.40
CA THR A 490 -17.63 2.65 -12.75
C THR A 490 -18.54 3.26 -13.82
N PRO A 491 -18.11 3.27 -15.09
CA PRO A 491 -18.96 3.72 -16.20
C PRO A 491 -20.31 3.00 -16.27
N SER A 492 -20.33 1.68 -16.00
CA SER A 492 -21.53 0.84 -16.02
C SER A 492 -22.51 1.21 -14.92
N VAL A 493 -22.04 1.32 -13.67
CA VAL A 493 -22.87 1.73 -12.53
C VAL A 493 -23.37 3.17 -12.70
N PHE A 494 -22.52 4.08 -13.15
CA PHE A 494 -22.93 5.47 -13.40
C PHE A 494 -23.99 5.57 -14.52
N SER A 495 -23.88 4.74 -15.56
CA SER A 495 -24.89 4.69 -16.63
C SER A 495 -26.26 4.25 -16.10
N ILE A 496 -26.31 3.30 -15.16
CA ILE A 496 -27.53 2.91 -14.46
C ILE A 496 -28.09 4.11 -13.69
N TRP A 497 -27.27 4.80 -12.91
CA TRP A 497 -27.71 5.97 -12.14
C TRP A 497 -28.30 7.08 -13.05
N MET A 498 -27.73 7.30 -14.23
CA MET A 498 -28.28 8.26 -15.20
C MET A 498 -29.63 7.81 -15.74
N ARG A 499 -29.84 6.50 -16.02
CA ARG A 499 -31.14 5.99 -16.41
C ARG A 499 -32.19 6.11 -15.30
N LEU A 500 -31.79 5.89 -14.05
CA LEU A 500 -32.67 6.12 -12.89
C LEU A 500 -33.09 7.59 -12.78
N LEU A 501 -32.13 8.53 -12.91
CA LEU A 501 -32.48 9.95 -12.91
C LEU A 501 -33.42 10.32 -14.08
N ALA A 502 -33.18 9.79 -15.27
CA ALA A 502 -34.07 10.04 -16.40
C ALA A 502 -35.49 9.48 -16.18
N ALA A 503 -35.62 8.32 -15.52
CA ALA A 503 -36.87 7.63 -15.27
C ALA A 503 -37.66 8.18 -14.07
N VAL A 504 -37.04 8.99 -13.20
CA VAL A 504 -37.65 9.58 -12.00
C VAL A 504 -37.46 11.11 -12.04
N PRO A 505 -38.42 11.85 -12.64
CA PRO A 505 -38.33 13.31 -12.70
C PRO A 505 -38.23 13.95 -11.34
N GLY A 506 -37.44 15.04 -11.21
CA GLY A 506 -37.23 15.78 -9.98
C GLY A 506 -36.29 15.11 -8.97
N SER A 507 -35.82 13.87 -9.22
CA SER A 507 -34.79 13.24 -8.39
C SER A 507 -33.40 13.81 -8.64
N VAL A 508 -32.55 13.74 -7.63
CA VAL A 508 -31.13 14.12 -7.71
C VAL A 508 -30.24 12.97 -7.26
N LEU A 509 -28.99 12.97 -7.74
CA LEU A 509 -27.94 12.07 -7.25
C LEU A 509 -26.95 12.89 -6.42
N TRP A 510 -26.82 12.56 -5.14
CA TRP A 510 -25.98 13.24 -4.18
C TRP A 510 -24.69 12.46 -3.97
N LEU A 511 -23.58 13.01 -4.45
CA LEU A 511 -22.27 12.38 -4.47
C LEU A 511 -21.31 13.12 -3.53
N LEU A 512 -20.23 12.45 -3.15
CA LEU A 512 -19.12 13.09 -2.43
C LEU A 512 -18.33 13.99 -3.40
N ASP A 513 -18.03 15.22 -3.00
CA ASP A 513 -17.06 16.10 -3.67
C ASP A 513 -15.64 15.66 -3.26
N ASP A 514 -15.12 14.67 -3.98
CA ASP A 514 -13.83 14.03 -3.66
C ASP A 514 -12.67 14.81 -4.26
N ASN A 515 -12.81 15.22 -5.51
CA ASN A 515 -11.86 16.08 -6.21
C ASN A 515 -12.52 16.80 -7.40
N ALA A 516 -12.00 17.99 -7.75
CA ALA A 516 -12.56 18.85 -8.79
C ALA A 516 -12.59 18.18 -10.18
N SER A 517 -11.58 17.37 -10.53
CA SER A 517 -11.53 16.65 -11.80
C SER A 517 -12.65 15.64 -11.93
N ALA A 518 -12.90 14.86 -10.86
CA ALA A 518 -13.99 13.90 -10.86
C ALA A 518 -15.37 14.58 -10.97
N THR A 519 -15.57 15.67 -10.20
CA THR A 519 -16.81 16.46 -10.28
C THR A 519 -17.06 16.99 -11.69
N ALA A 520 -16.05 17.53 -12.36
CA ALA A 520 -16.13 18.03 -13.73
C ALA A 520 -16.44 16.89 -14.73
N ASN A 521 -15.72 15.77 -14.61
CA ASN A 521 -15.89 14.62 -15.50
C ASN A 521 -17.26 13.95 -15.32
N LEU A 522 -17.74 13.74 -14.09
CA LEU A 522 -19.07 13.18 -13.82
C LEU A 522 -20.18 14.06 -14.39
N ARG A 523 -20.07 15.38 -14.28
CA ARG A 523 -21.02 16.31 -14.92
C ARG A 523 -20.97 16.22 -16.46
N SER A 524 -19.79 16.07 -17.04
CA SER A 524 -19.63 15.85 -18.48
C SER A 524 -20.26 14.52 -18.91
N GLU A 525 -20.03 13.45 -18.14
CA GLU A 525 -20.59 12.12 -18.40
C GLU A 525 -22.11 12.07 -18.25
N ALA A 526 -22.69 12.84 -17.31
CA ALA A 526 -24.13 12.98 -17.19
C ALA A 526 -24.72 13.64 -18.44
N ARG A 527 -24.10 14.74 -18.92
CA ARG A 527 -24.53 15.43 -20.15
C ARG A 527 -24.44 14.50 -21.38
N ARG A 528 -23.37 13.71 -21.51
CA ARG A 528 -23.23 12.72 -22.59
C ARG A 528 -24.34 11.67 -22.58
N ARG A 529 -24.93 11.36 -21.41
CA ARG A 529 -26.04 10.41 -21.22
C ARG A 529 -27.42 11.07 -21.20
N GLY A 530 -27.50 12.35 -21.58
CA GLY A 530 -28.76 13.07 -21.70
C GLY A 530 -29.40 13.50 -20.38
N VAL A 531 -28.61 13.53 -19.28
CA VAL A 531 -29.07 14.00 -17.97
C VAL A 531 -28.49 15.38 -17.69
N ASP A 532 -29.36 16.30 -17.20
CA ASP A 532 -28.91 17.63 -16.77
C ASP A 532 -27.86 17.51 -15.64
N PRO A 533 -26.64 18.03 -15.82
CA PRO A 533 -25.59 17.99 -14.81
C PRO A 533 -25.97 18.68 -13.48
N ALA A 534 -26.95 19.57 -13.45
CA ALA A 534 -27.46 20.18 -12.23
C ALA A 534 -28.14 19.16 -11.29
N ARG A 535 -28.57 18.01 -11.82
CA ARG A 535 -29.12 16.91 -11.02
C ARG A 535 -28.05 16.08 -10.29
N LEU A 536 -26.76 16.33 -10.54
CA LEU A 536 -25.64 15.83 -9.75
C LEU A 536 -25.27 16.87 -8.69
N VAL A 537 -25.64 16.61 -7.45
CA VAL A 537 -25.28 17.43 -6.29
C VAL A 537 -24.01 16.85 -5.65
N PHE A 538 -23.06 17.72 -5.31
CA PHE A 538 -21.79 17.29 -4.72
C PHE A 538 -21.66 17.83 -3.30
N ALA A 539 -21.44 16.92 -2.36
CA ALA A 539 -21.34 17.17 -0.93
C ALA A 539 -19.88 17.32 -0.50
N PRO A 540 -19.48 18.42 0.13
CA PRO A 540 -18.12 18.59 0.62
C PRO A 540 -17.78 17.59 1.73
N ARG A 541 -16.48 17.36 1.96
CA ARG A 541 -16.01 16.64 3.15
C ARG A 541 -16.19 17.53 4.36
N ILE A 542 -16.89 17.00 5.37
CA ILE A 542 -17.20 17.67 6.64
C ILE A 542 -16.91 16.69 7.79
N PRO A 543 -16.88 17.13 9.06
CA PRO A 543 -16.75 16.27 10.22
C PRO A 543 -17.73 15.09 10.21
N ALA A 544 -17.31 13.95 10.76
CA ALA A 544 -18.07 12.71 10.68
C ALA A 544 -19.49 12.81 11.26
N GLU A 545 -19.65 13.52 12.37
CA GLU A 545 -20.93 13.69 13.06
C GLU A 545 -21.92 14.52 12.22
N GLU A 546 -21.44 15.56 11.57
CA GLU A 546 -22.21 16.38 10.63
C GLU A 546 -22.51 15.61 9.33
N HIS A 547 -21.54 14.80 8.87
CA HIS A 547 -21.75 13.91 7.73
C HIS A 547 -22.85 12.91 7.99
N LEU A 548 -22.92 12.34 9.18
CA LEU A 548 -24.01 11.46 9.58
C LEU A 548 -25.36 12.20 9.66
N ALA A 549 -25.37 13.41 10.20
CA ALA A 549 -26.61 14.21 10.32
C ALA A 549 -27.22 14.54 8.95
N ARG A 550 -26.42 14.91 7.94
CA ARG A 550 -26.93 15.24 6.60
C ARG A 550 -27.58 14.08 5.87
N HIS A 551 -27.29 12.82 6.25
CA HIS A 551 -27.95 11.64 5.66
C HIS A 551 -29.48 11.63 5.86
N ALA A 552 -30.01 12.43 6.79
CA ALA A 552 -31.45 12.61 6.98
C ALA A 552 -32.19 13.03 5.69
N HIS A 553 -31.47 13.68 4.75
CA HIS A 553 -32.02 14.11 3.46
C HIS A 553 -31.90 13.07 2.35
N ALA A 554 -31.14 11.99 2.55
CA ALA A 554 -31.01 10.92 1.57
C ALA A 554 -32.17 9.91 1.70
N ASP A 555 -32.68 9.44 0.58
CA ASP A 555 -33.78 8.48 0.54
C ASP A 555 -33.30 7.05 0.27
N LEU A 556 -32.33 6.87 -0.61
CA LEU A 556 -31.77 5.57 -0.99
C LEU A 556 -30.28 5.72 -1.31
N PHE A 557 -29.45 4.88 -0.71
CA PHE A 557 -28.03 4.79 -1.05
C PHE A 557 -27.82 3.78 -2.16
N LEU A 558 -27.17 4.22 -3.24
CA LEU A 558 -26.82 3.41 -4.40
C LEU A 558 -25.38 2.95 -4.30
N ASP A 559 -25.16 1.65 -4.10
CA ASP A 559 -23.83 1.09 -3.96
C ASP A 559 -23.11 0.91 -5.30
N THR A 560 -21.80 0.68 -5.23
CA THR A 560 -20.86 0.55 -6.35
C THR A 560 -20.37 -0.89 -6.54
N LEU A 561 -19.92 -1.23 -7.77
CA LEU A 561 -19.34 -2.52 -8.14
C LEU A 561 -18.14 -2.28 -9.07
N PRO A 562 -17.03 -3.04 -9.01
CA PRO A 562 -16.74 -4.25 -8.19
C PRO A 562 -16.32 -3.99 -6.75
N TYR A 563 -16.19 -2.75 -6.33
CA TYR A 563 -15.81 -2.37 -4.98
C TYR A 563 -16.99 -1.70 -4.27
N ASN A 564 -17.63 -2.44 -3.36
CA ASN A 564 -18.80 -1.96 -2.62
C ASN A 564 -18.49 -0.83 -1.62
N ALA A 565 -19.54 -0.21 -1.13
CA ALA A 565 -19.52 0.61 0.06
C ALA A 565 -19.26 -0.26 1.30
N HIS A 566 -18.35 0.16 2.15
CA HIS A 566 -18.01 -0.50 3.41
C HIS A 566 -18.45 0.39 4.59
N THR A 567 -17.56 1.27 5.05
CA THR A 567 -17.90 2.24 6.10
C THR A 567 -19.06 3.15 5.67
N THR A 568 -19.07 3.59 4.40
CA THR A 568 -20.14 4.46 3.87
C THR A 568 -21.51 3.77 3.84
N ALA A 569 -21.55 2.44 3.62
CA ALA A 569 -22.80 1.69 3.79
C ALA A 569 -23.21 1.59 5.27
N SER A 570 -22.25 1.34 6.17
CA SER A 570 -22.55 1.36 7.62
C SER A 570 -23.06 2.74 8.09
N ASP A 571 -22.53 3.84 7.53
CA ASP A 571 -22.95 5.19 7.82
C ASP A 571 -24.41 5.43 7.39
N ALA A 572 -24.75 5.02 6.17
CA ALA A 572 -26.10 5.09 5.65
C ALA A 572 -27.07 4.25 6.49
N LEU A 573 -26.73 3.00 6.78
CA LEU A 573 -27.56 2.09 7.59
C LEU A 573 -27.73 2.60 9.03
N TRP A 574 -26.66 3.16 9.64
CA TRP A 574 -26.72 3.77 10.98
C TRP A 574 -27.69 4.94 11.05
N THR A 575 -27.75 5.74 9.99
CA THR A 575 -28.61 6.92 9.91
C THR A 575 -30.02 6.61 9.40
N GLY A 576 -30.31 5.34 9.07
CA GLY A 576 -31.61 4.89 8.63
C GLY A 576 -31.86 5.06 7.14
N VAL A 577 -30.82 5.17 6.31
CA VAL A 577 -30.90 5.20 4.85
C VAL A 577 -30.73 3.80 4.30
N PRO A 578 -31.72 3.24 3.58
CA PRO A 578 -31.59 1.94 2.93
C PRO A 578 -30.48 1.95 1.89
N VAL A 579 -29.73 0.85 1.82
CA VAL A 579 -28.65 0.63 0.87
C VAL A 579 -29.05 -0.48 -0.09
N ILE A 580 -28.98 -0.22 -1.39
CA ILE A 580 -29.11 -1.27 -2.40
C ILE A 580 -27.73 -1.61 -2.94
N THR A 581 -27.42 -2.90 -3.06
CA THR A 581 -26.11 -3.37 -3.55
C THR A 581 -26.24 -4.44 -4.63
N CYS A 582 -25.24 -4.50 -5.50
CA CYS A 582 -24.98 -5.64 -6.37
C CYS A 582 -23.81 -6.43 -5.81
N MET A 583 -24.05 -7.68 -5.39
CA MET A 583 -23.04 -8.57 -4.83
C MET A 583 -22.25 -9.23 -5.94
N GLY A 584 -20.91 -9.11 -5.90
CA GLY A 584 -19.99 -9.80 -6.81
C GLY A 584 -19.33 -11.01 -6.17
N GLU A 585 -18.15 -11.39 -6.69
CA GLU A 585 -17.42 -12.60 -6.28
C GLU A 585 -16.29 -12.33 -5.29
N SER A 586 -15.64 -11.14 -5.35
CA SER A 586 -14.54 -10.79 -4.46
C SER A 586 -15.02 -10.35 -3.08
N PHE A 587 -14.12 -10.41 -2.09
CA PHE A 587 -14.37 -9.86 -0.75
C PHE A 587 -14.92 -8.42 -0.84
N ALA A 588 -14.23 -7.55 -1.57
CA ALA A 588 -14.58 -6.13 -1.68
C ALA A 588 -15.98 -5.90 -2.30
N SER A 589 -16.47 -6.81 -3.14
CA SER A 589 -17.77 -6.72 -3.78
C SER A 589 -18.90 -7.44 -3.02
N ARG A 590 -18.62 -7.95 -1.82
CA ARG A 590 -19.58 -8.69 -0.98
C ARG A 590 -19.83 -8.04 0.39
N VAL A 591 -19.09 -6.97 0.69
CA VAL A 591 -19.17 -6.33 2.01
C VAL A 591 -20.54 -5.73 2.27
N ALA A 592 -21.10 -4.95 1.35
CA ALA A 592 -22.41 -4.36 1.56
C ALA A 592 -23.51 -5.42 1.72
N ALA A 593 -23.40 -6.57 1.03
CA ALA A 593 -24.30 -7.69 1.23
C ALA A 593 -24.20 -8.27 2.65
N SER A 594 -22.99 -8.42 3.19
CA SER A 594 -22.78 -8.84 4.59
C SER A 594 -23.45 -7.87 5.58
N LEU A 595 -23.28 -6.55 5.37
CA LEU A 595 -23.90 -5.54 6.21
C LEU A 595 -25.44 -5.61 6.15
N LEU A 596 -26.00 -5.81 4.97
CA LEU A 596 -27.45 -5.93 4.76
C LEU A 596 -28.03 -7.18 5.45
N HIS A 597 -27.32 -8.30 5.40
CA HIS A 597 -27.70 -9.49 6.18
C HIS A 597 -27.67 -9.21 7.68
N ALA A 598 -26.68 -8.43 8.16
CA ALA A 598 -26.53 -8.12 9.57
C ALA A 598 -27.56 -7.11 10.12
N VAL A 599 -28.27 -6.38 9.25
CA VAL A 599 -29.41 -5.49 9.60
C VAL A 599 -30.78 -6.06 9.18
N ASP A 600 -30.82 -7.33 8.79
CA ASP A 600 -32.03 -8.05 8.34
C ASP A 600 -32.77 -7.39 7.15
N LEU A 601 -31.99 -6.93 6.14
CA LEU A 601 -32.50 -6.37 4.87
C LEU A 601 -31.93 -7.11 3.64
N PRO A 602 -31.95 -8.45 3.58
CA PRO A 602 -31.37 -9.20 2.46
C PRO A 602 -32.07 -8.95 1.12
N GLU A 603 -33.31 -8.48 1.12
CA GLU A 603 -34.08 -8.12 -0.08
C GLU A 603 -33.49 -6.94 -0.86
N LEU A 604 -32.53 -6.21 -0.30
CA LEU A 604 -31.80 -5.11 -0.97
C LEU A 604 -30.50 -5.59 -1.63
N ILE A 605 -30.22 -6.89 -1.60
CA ILE A 605 -29.06 -7.52 -2.23
C ILE A 605 -29.48 -8.06 -3.60
N THR A 606 -28.78 -7.67 -4.64
CA THR A 606 -28.94 -8.20 -5.99
C THR A 606 -27.63 -8.88 -6.44
N THR A 607 -27.70 -9.70 -7.48
CA THR A 607 -26.56 -10.46 -8.02
C THR A 607 -26.25 -10.12 -9.47
N SER A 608 -26.99 -9.19 -10.06
CA SER A 608 -26.70 -8.64 -11.38
C SER A 608 -27.01 -7.14 -11.42
N LEU A 609 -26.36 -6.42 -12.33
CA LEU A 609 -26.57 -4.97 -12.51
C LEU A 609 -27.99 -4.69 -13.06
N GLU A 610 -28.58 -5.61 -13.83
CA GLU A 610 -29.96 -5.49 -14.31
C GLU A 610 -30.97 -5.59 -13.15
N ALA A 611 -30.77 -6.54 -12.24
CA ALA A 611 -31.61 -6.67 -11.04
C ALA A 611 -31.42 -5.47 -10.10
N TYR A 612 -30.19 -4.96 -9.99
CA TYR A 612 -29.87 -3.76 -9.22
C TYR A 612 -30.63 -2.53 -9.76
N GLU A 613 -30.60 -2.31 -11.08
CA GLU A 613 -31.31 -1.22 -11.74
C GLU A 613 -32.84 -1.35 -11.55
N ALA A 614 -33.38 -2.55 -11.77
CA ALA A 614 -34.80 -2.80 -11.62
C ALA A 614 -35.29 -2.53 -10.18
N LEU A 615 -34.58 -3.03 -9.18
CA LEU A 615 -34.93 -2.81 -7.79
C LEU A 615 -34.77 -1.34 -7.38
N ALA A 616 -33.69 -0.66 -7.82
CA ALA A 616 -33.49 0.76 -7.56
C ALA A 616 -34.63 1.61 -8.16
N LEU A 617 -35.07 1.30 -9.39
CA LEU A 617 -36.15 2.00 -10.03
C LEU A 617 -37.51 1.75 -9.32
N GLU A 618 -37.77 0.51 -8.92
CA GLU A 618 -38.95 0.15 -8.14
C GLU A 618 -39.04 0.94 -6.84
N LEU A 619 -37.94 0.96 -6.06
CA LEU A 619 -37.84 1.70 -4.80
C LEU A 619 -37.96 3.21 -5.01
N ALA A 620 -37.32 3.74 -6.05
CA ALA A 620 -37.39 5.17 -6.38
C ALA A 620 -38.83 5.64 -6.76
N ARG A 621 -39.66 4.74 -7.23
CA ARG A 621 -41.09 5.00 -7.59
C ARG A 621 -42.07 4.66 -6.48
N SER A 622 -41.60 4.07 -5.38
CA SER A 622 -42.45 3.65 -4.25
C SER A 622 -42.03 4.29 -2.93
N PRO A 623 -42.41 5.55 -2.64
CA PRO A 623 -42.14 6.21 -1.39
C PRO A 623 -42.62 5.43 -0.17
N GLU A 624 -43.75 4.71 -0.30
CA GLU A 624 -44.28 3.86 0.77
C GLU A 624 -43.35 2.72 1.12
N ARG A 625 -42.80 2.01 0.13
CA ARG A 625 -41.85 0.92 0.36
C ARG A 625 -40.55 1.42 0.96
N LEU A 626 -40.05 2.57 0.48
CA LEU A 626 -38.88 3.23 1.11
C LEU A 626 -39.16 3.61 2.57
N GLY A 627 -40.36 4.12 2.85
CA GLY A 627 -40.82 4.45 4.21
C GLY A 627 -40.82 3.24 5.14
N VAL A 628 -41.30 2.08 4.67
CA VAL A 628 -41.26 0.81 5.42
C VAL A 628 -39.84 0.36 5.72
N LEU A 629 -38.94 0.39 4.71
CA LEU A 629 -37.54 0.02 4.88
C LEU A 629 -36.82 0.95 5.89
N ARG A 630 -37.07 2.25 5.80
CA ARG A 630 -36.51 3.25 6.74
C ARG A 630 -37.03 3.05 8.18
N ALA A 631 -38.33 2.75 8.34
CA ALA A 631 -38.90 2.44 9.66
C ALA A 631 -38.25 1.20 10.26
N ARG A 632 -38.13 0.12 9.49
CA ARG A 632 -37.49 -1.14 9.91
C ARG A 632 -36.01 -0.92 10.31
N LEU A 633 -35.25 -0.14 9.56
CA LEU A 633 -33.88 0.22 9.92
C LEU A 633 -33.79 0.99 11.25
N ARG A 634 -34.69 1.94 11.46
CA ARG A 634 -34.75 2.71 12.72
C ARG A 634 -35.07 1.83 13.92
N GLU A 635 -35.99 0.88 13.77
CA GLU A 635 -36.36 -0.09 14.81
C GLU A 635 -35.20 -1.04 15.09
N ASN A 636 -34.59 -1.61 14.05
CA ASN A 636 -33.54 -2.59 14.17
C ASN A 636 -32.17 -2.01 14.57
N ARG A 637 -31.91 -0.75 14.35
CA ARG A 637 -30.58 -0.12 14.53
C ARG A 637 -29.91 -0.45 15.86
N LEU A 638 -30.65 -0.50 16.95
CA LEU A 638 -30.10 -0.73 18.28
C LEU A 638 -30.08 -2.23 18.68
N THR A 639 -30.71 -3.09 17.91
CA THR A 639 -30.88 -4.53 18.20
C THR A 639 -30.25 -5.44 17.15
N CYS A 640 -29.97 -4.91 15.94
CA CYS A 640 -29.36 -5.73 14.87
C CYS A 640 -27.90 -6.08 15.17
N ALA A 641 -27.46 -7.15 14.54
CA ALA A 641 -26.12 -7.69 14.73
C ALA A 641 -25.00 -6.75 14.25
N LEU A 642 -25.28 -5.85 13.27
CA LEU A 642 -24.29 -4.93 12.72
C LEU A 642 -23.78 -3.93 13.75
N PHE A 643 -24.64 -3.45 14.64
CA PHE A 643 -24.34 -2.39 15.60
C PHE A 643 -24.25 -2.88 17.05
N ASP A 644 -24.32 -4.22 17.26
CA ASP A 644 -24.07 -4.81 18.57
C ASP A 644 -22.55 -5.00 18.78
N THR A 645 -21.90 -3.91 19.22
CA THR A 645 -20.46 -3.90 19.51
C THR A 645 -20.06 -4.96 20.55
N ASP A 646 -20.91 -5.23 21.54
CA ASP A 646 -20.62 -6.21 22.59
C ASP A 646 -20.68 -7.65 22.09
N ALA A 647 -21.65 -7.99 21.25
CA ALA A 647 -21.70 -9.30 20.60
C ALA A 647 -20.52 -9.47 19.65
N PHE A 648 -20.20 -8.44 18.85
CA PHE A 648 -19.03 -8.47 17.97
C PHE A 648 -17.75 -8.72 18.75
N ARG A 649 -17.54 -8.00 19.86
CA ARG A 649 -16.41 -8.17 20.76
C ARG A 649 -16.28 -9.62 21.24
N ARG A 650 -17.39 -10.21 21.74
CA ARG A 650 -17.38 -11.62 22.20
C ARG A 650 -16.98 -12.59 21.08
N HIS A 651 -17.47 -12.36 19.87
CA HIS A 651 -17.16 -13.22 18.72
C HIS A 651 -15.69 -13.13 18.31
N ILE A 652 -15.13 -11.93 18.21
CA ILE A 652 -13.72 -11.75 17.80
C ILE A 652 -12.77 -12.23 18.90
N GLU A 653 -13.12 -12.05 20.18
CA GLU A 653 -12.36 -12.60 21.30
C GLU A 653 -12.37 -14.13 21.30
N SER A 654 -13.50 -14.75 20.97
CA SER A 654 -13.59 -16.21 20.78
C SER A 654 -12.71 -16.68 19.63
N ALA A 655 -12.63 -15.90 18.54
CA ALA A 655 -11.70 -16.16 17.43
C ALA A 655 -10.24 -16.15 17.92
N TYR A 656 -9.82 -15.12 18.66
CA TYR A 656 -8.46 -15.01 19.19
C TYR A 656 -8.12 -16.14 20.17
N VAL A 657 -9.04 -16.51 21.05
CA VAL A 657 -8.85 -17.66 21.95
C VAL A 657 -8.70 -18.96 21.15
N GLY A 658 -9.50 -19.17 20.10
CA GLY A 658 -9.40 -20.33 19.23
C GLY A 658 -8.06 -20.43 18.50
N MET A 659 -7.60 -19.31 17.92
CA MET A 659 -6.28 -19.22 17.28
C MET A 659 -5.15 -19.51 18.29
N TRP A 660 -5.22 -18.91 19.48
CA TRP A 660 -4.23 -19.07 20.54
C TRP A 660 -4.17 -20.52 21.03
N SER A 661 -5.31 -21.15 21.28
CA SER A 661 -5.39 -22.56 21.67
C SER A 661 -4.80 -23.50 20.61
N THR A 662 -5.07 -23.23 19.32
CA THR A 662 -4.49 -23.98 18.21
C THR A 662 -2.97 -23.90 18.22
N TRP A 663 -2.41 -22.69 18.38
CA TRP A 663 -0.97 -22.49 18.44
C TRP A 663 -0.34 -23.15 19.69
N GLN A 664 -0.95 -23.00 20.88
CA GLN A 664 -0.44 -23.60 22.12
C GLN A 664 -0.36 -25.13 22.07
N THR A 665 -1.25 -25.77 21.31
CA THR A 665 -1.22 -27.22 21.08
C THR A 665 -0.21 -27.66 20.02
N GLY A 666 0.55 -26.72 19.42
CA GLY A 666 1.52 -26.99 18.37
C GLY A 666 0.91 -27.34 17.02
N LYS A 667 -0.39 -27.11 16.83
CA LYS A 667 -1.07 -27.36 15.56
C LYS A 667 -0.83 -26.20 14.59
N LEU A 668 -0.81 -26.53 13.31
CA LEU A 668 -0.77 -25.51 12.24
C LEU A 668 -2.10 -24.73 12.19
N PRO A 669 -2.07 -23.47 11.72
CA PRO A 669 -3.28 -22.69 11.47
C PRO A 669 -4.27 -23.44 10.58
N SER A 670 -5.55 -23.42 10.93
CA SER A 670 -6.64 -24.01 10.15
C SER A 670 -7.86 -23.10 10.15
N ALA A 671 -8.63 -23.13 9.07
CA ALA A 671 -9.88 -22.36 8.97
C ALA A 671 -10.91 -22.91 9.97
N PHE A 672 -11.70 -22.02 10.57
CA PHE A 672 -12.79 -22.40 11.47
C PHE A 672 -13.90 -21.35 11.53
N ASN A 673 -15.07 -21.77 11.97
CA ASN A 673 -16.19 -20.87 12.23
C ASN A 673 -16.28 -20.61 13.74
N VAL A 674 -16.50 -19.36 14.13
CA VAL A 674 -16.77 -18.97 15.50
C VAL A 674 -18.24 -19.26 15.80
N GLU A 675 -18.51 -20.01 16.87
CA GLU A 675 -19.87 -20.31 17.30
C GLU A 675 -20.51 -19.15 18.06
N VAL A 676 -21.82 -18.99 17.92
CA VAL A 676 -22.62 -18.06 18.74
C VAL A 676 -22.72 -18.67 20.13
N LYS A 677 -22.09 -18.04 21.12
CA LYS A 677 -22.25 -18.39 22.52
C LYS A 677 -23.27 -17.48 23.21
#